data_147e521c573d074eeb704e99c0adc779
#
_entry.id   147e521c573d074eeb704e99c0adc779
#
_cell.length_a   1.000
_cell.length_b   1.000
_cell.length_c   1.000
_cell.angle_alpha   90.00
_cell.angle_beta   90.00
_cell.angle_gamma   90.00
#
_symmetry.space_group_name_H-M   'P 1'
#
loop_
_entity.id
_entity.type
_entity.pdbx_description
1 polymer ?
#
loop_
_entity_poly.entity_id
_entity_poly.type
_entity_poly.pdbx_seq_one_letter_code
_entity_poly.pdbx_strand_id
1 'polypeptide(L)'
;MKHLVFLIAVPLFAQKLAVLPPSVELTGPEARQQLLAQSTSGDFQEDWTRTAQWSSSDPKIAAVDEHGIVHPGERDGEVRITAKANGIAATITVKVQNARAPFTWSFRNHVTPVLTKMGCNSGACHGALAGKNGFKLTLRGYDPEVDYDTLTRQAQGRRVSLADPTQSLVLLKPSFAIPHGGGKRLPKDSLEYRVIAEWIAAGAPPLSNKDAEIRGLEVFPAAAALKPGAEQQIVVRASYSDGHTEDVTRWVKFSSSNEGVATVDDWGRVKMNGSGEAAITLYYSSRVLYSRISTPFPHQITSDRYEKYPRKNFIDDLALAKWKGLHLAPSPVADDSTFLRRAFIDAAGILPNSEDVENFLADRSPDKRTKLIDRLLERDEYVDYWSYKWSDLFLVSTRRLNSTAMWTFYNWIRHSVAQNKPWDQFARDIFLSSGSTRQNGALNYFVLHKDTIELTENATQAFLGQRITCARCHNHPLEKWTQTQYYQMANLFARVGVKNGNEPGDNVIFAKASGDILHPRLARPLAPAPLDAASIPLDSLEDRRVKFAEWLTSPTNHMFARTVVNRVWASLMSRGLVDPADDLRATNPASNEELLAALEKDFVEHGYDIRRLIRTIMNSTLYQLSSAPNETNAADDVYYSKHIIKRLSAEVMLDAMAQVTGSPTAFGGYPAGTRALQLPDTQVKSDFLASFGRPPRILCDAAERSSDPTISQALHVINGDTLNKKLSAPDGTIALFSKLGLSDRRILDHIFLSAYSRYPTDAERDTMLAALEKTRLVKGTDEARRDARRQAIEDMVWALLTNKEFLFNH
;
A
#
# COMPACT_ATOMS: atom_id res chain seq x y z
N MET A 1 -7.39 45.16 50.97
CA MET A 1 -7.01 44.01 50.10
C MET A 1 -7.81 44.11 48.81
N LYS A 2 -7.16 44.52 47.72
CA LYS A 2 -7.79 44.60 46.37
C LYS A 2 -7.44 43.27 45.69
N HIS A 3 -8.45 42.46 45.40
CA HIS A 3 -8.27 41.27 44.56
C HIS A 3 -8.16 41.70 43.09
N LEU A 4 -7.01 41.46 42.51
CA LEU A 4 -6.74 41.62 41.09
C LEU A 4 -7.14 40.26 40.44
N VAL A 5 -8.22 40.30 39.68
CA VAL A 5 -8.65 39.18 38.82
C VAL A 5 -7.83 39.26 37.54
N PHE A 6 -6.90 38.34 37.36
CA PHE A 6 -6.20 38.13 36.10
C PHE A 6 -7.15 37.42 35.13
N LEU A 7 -7.73 38.15 34.20
CA LEU A 7 -8.37 37.56 33.03
C LEU A 7 -7.27 37.01 32.12
N ILE A 8 -7.10 35.70 32.10
CA ILE A 8 -6.29 34.98 31.10
C ILE A 8 -7.03 35.13 29.78
N ALA A 9 -6.56 35.99 28.90
CA ALA A 9 -7.03 36.05 27.51
C ALA A 9 -6.58 34.77 26.80
N VAL A 10 -7.48 33.79 26.66
CA VAL A 10 -7.33 32.67 25.73
C VAL A 10 -7.30 33.29 24.31
N PRO A 11 -6.28 33.02 23.49
CA PRO A 11 -6.27 33.52 22.12
C PRO A 11 -7.48 32.93 21.38
N LEU A 12 -8.47 33.76 21.07
CA LEU A 12 -9.55 33.41 20.16
C LEU A 12 -8.92 33.26 18.77
N PHE A 13 -8.66 32.06 18.34
CA PHE A 13 -8.43 31.80 16.92
C PHE A 13 -9.66 32.27 16.16
N ALA A 14 -9.46 33.19 15.24
CA ALA A 14 -10.55 33.75 14.44
C ALA A 14 -11.17 32.60 13.62
N GLN A 15 -12.39 32.22 14.00
CA GLN A 15 -13.16 31.19 13.29
C GLN A 15 -13.52 31.72 11.90
N LYS A 16 -13.22 30.93 10.86
CA LYS A 16 -13.51 31.27 9.46
C LYS A 16 -14.60 30.34 8.93
N LEU A 17 -15.49 30.88 8.12
CA LEU A 17 -16.50 30.13 7.40
C LEU A 17 -16.20 30.22 5.91
N ALA A 18 -16.27 29.11 5.20
CA ALA A 18 -16.20 29.02 3.74
C ALA A 18 -17.36 28.21 3.20
N VAL A 19 -17.84 28.57 2.01
CA VAL A 19 -18.80 27.73 1.28
C VAL A 19 -18.05 26.98 0.18
N LEU A 20 -18.25 25.67 0.11
CA LEU A 20 -17.64 24.77 -0.87
C LEU A 20 -18.72 24.09 -1.71
N PRO A 21 -18.51 23.89 -3.01
CA PRO A 21 -17.43 24.43 -3.86
C PRO A 21 -17.40 25.97 -3.88
N PRO A 22 -16.24 26.59 -4.17
CA PRO A 22 -16.13 28.08 -4.11
C PRO A 22 -16.86 28.80 -5.26
N SER A 23 -17.23 28.07 -6.31
CA SER A 23 -18.04 28.54 -7.44
C SER A 23 -18.92 27.40 -7.95
N VAL A 24 -20.10 27.74 -8.43
CA VAL A 24 -21.10 26.79 -8.93
C VAL A 24 -21.65 27.26 -10.26
N GLU A 25 -21.76 26.34 -11.21
CA GLU A 25 -22.48 26.54 -12.46
C GLU A 25 -23.57 25.45 -12.58
N LEU A 26 -24.83 25.84 -12.68
CA LEU A 26 -25.97 24.95 -12.85
C LEU A 26 -26.41 25.02 -14.30
N THR A 27 -26.39 23.91 -15.02
CA THR A 27 -26.77 23.83 -16.43
C THR A 27 -27.98 22.92 -16.61
N GLY A 28 -29.10 23.51 -17.03
CA GLY A 28 -30.34 22.77 -17.25
C GLY A 28 -31.28 22.74 -16.04
N PRO A 29 -32.55 22.33 -16.25
CA PRO A 29 -33.60 22.40 -15.22
C PRO A 29 -33.44 21.37 -14.09
N GLU A 30 -32.76 20.27 -14.33
CA GLU A 30 -32.52 19.19 -13.34
C GLU A 30 -31.17 19.33 -12.62
N ALA A 31 -30.42 20.42 -12.92
CA ALA A 31 -29.13 20.66 -12.27
C ALA A 31 -29.32 20.90 -10.77
N ARG A 32 -28.38 20.47 -9.97
CA ARG A 32 -28.34 20.69 -8.52
C ARG A 32 -26.90 20.72 -8.03
N GLN A 33 -26.68 21.41 -6.91
CA GLN A 33 -25.38 21.40 -6.23
C GLN A 33 -25.59 21.40 -4.72
N GLN A 34 -25.04 20.38 -4.04
CA GLN A 34 -24.88 20.42 -2.60
C GLN A 34 -23.76 21.39 -2.25
N LEU A 35 -24.04 22.36 -1.39
CA LEU A 35 -23.04 23.24 -0.81
C LEU A 35 -22.66 22.75 0.59
N LEU A 36 -21.43 23.03 1.00
CA LEU A 36 -20.94 22.83 2.35
C LEU A 36 -20.63 24.18 3.00
N ALA A 37 -21.11 24.39 4.22
CA ALA A 37 -20.69 25.50 5.07
C ALA A 37 -19.56 24.97 5.98
N GLN A 38 -18.31 25.10 5.53
CA GLN A 38 -17.13 24.57 6.22
C GLN A 38 -16.53 25.61 7.14
N SER A 39 -16.59 25.38 8.43
CA SER A 39 -15.91 26.18 9.44
C SER A 39 -14.50 25.67 9.70
N THR A 40 -13.57 26.58 9.98
CA THR A 40 -12.21 26.25 10.41
C THR A 40 -11.91 27.02 11.69
N SER A 41 -11.48 26.29 12.74
CA SER A 41 -11.09 26.83 14.04
C SER A 41 -9.82 26.14 14.53
N GLY A 42 -8.68 26.86 14.49
CA GLY A 42 -7.36 26.25 14.69
C GLY A 42 -7.10 25.19 13.63
N ASP A 43 -6.73 23.99 14.08
CA ASP A 43 -6.42 22.86 13.20
C ASP A 43 -7.65 22.03 12.80
N PHE A 44 -8.83 22.33 13.36
CA PHE A 44 -10.05 21.56 13.13
C PHE A 44 -10.99 22.23 12.15
N GLN A 45 -11.64 21.37 11.34
CA GLN A 45 -12.78 21.74 10.53
C GLN A 45 -14.08 21.20 11.16
N GLU A 46 -15.18 21.93 10.91
CA GLU A 46 -16.53 21.54 11.33
C GLU A 46 -17.50 21.77 10.17
N ASP A 47 -18.38 20.83 9.92
CA ASP A 47 -19.43 20.96 8.93
C ASP A 47 -20.67 21.62 9.54
N TRP A 48 -20.90 22.86 9.18
CA TRP A 48 -22.07 23.64 9.62
C TRP A 48 -23.23 23.67 8.61
N THR A 49 -23.16 22.87 7.56
CA THR A 49 -24.11 22.87 6.45
C THR A 49 -25.58 22.81 6.91
N ARG A 50 -25.83 21.94 7.91
CA ARG A 50 -27.19 21.72 8.45
C ARG A 50 -27.63 22.72 9.50
N THR A 51 -26.71 23.46 10.07
CA THR A 51 -27.00 24.48 11.10
C THR A 51 -26.95 25.88 10.54
N ALA A 52 -26.39 26.06 9.33
CA ALA A 52 -26.32 27.34 8.66
C ALA A 52 -27.69 27.76 8.15
N GLN A 53 -27.96 29.07 8.24
CA GLN A 53 -29.07 29.69 7.55
C GLN A 53 -28.63 30.00 6.12
N TRP A 54 -29.30 29.39 5.17
CA TRP A 54 -29.07 29.59 3.76
C TRP A 54 -29.99 30.62 3.15
N SER A 55 -29.47 31.44 2.27
CA SER A 55 -30.29 32.45 1.56
C SER A 55 -29.76 32.69 0.14
N SER A 56 -30.68 32.95 -0.77
CA SER A 56 -30.41 33.37 -2.15
C SER A 56 -30.77 34.84 -2.32
N SER A 57 -29.92 35.60 -3.02
CA SER A 57 -30.22 36.98 -3.35
C SER A 57 -31.30 37.13 -4.43
N ASP A 58 -31.55 36.07 -5.22
CA ASP A 58 -32.66 36.02 -6.20
C ASP A 58 -33.10 34.56 -6.42
N PRO A 59 -34.11 34.07 -5.69
CA PRO A 59 -34.59 32.68 -5.83
C PRO A 59 -35.15 32.31 -7.22
N LYS A 60 -35.48 33.32 -8.05
CA LYS A 60 -35.93 33.08 -9.43
C LYS A 60 -34.80 32.71 -10.37
N ILE A 61 -33.54 32.99 -10.00
CA ILE A 61 -32.34 32.52 -10.70
C ILE A 61 -31.90 31.21 -10.09
N ALA A 62 -31.66 31.15 -8.78
CA ALA A 62 -31.41 29.89 -8.07
C ALA A 62 -31.96 29.95 -6.64
N ALA A 63 -32.64 28.88 -6.23
CA ALA A 63 -33.09 28.68 -4.87
C ALA A 63 -32.13 27.79 -4.11
N VAL A 64 -32.03 28.00 -2.79
CA VAL A 64 -31.26 27.11 -1.89
C VAL A 64 -32.17 26.62 -0.78
N ASP A 65 -32.10 25.32 -0.47
CA ASP A 65 -32.88 24.74 0.63
C ASP A 65 -32.16 24.83 1.98
N GLU A 66 -32.81 24.37 3.04
CA GLU A 66 -32.28 24.35 4.41
C GLU A 66 -31.08 23.43 4.60
N HIS A 67 -30.86 22.51 3.65
CA HIS A 67 -29.73 21.57 3.64
C HIS A 67 -28.56 22.06 2.78
N GLY A 68 -28.68 23.29 2.20
CA GLY A 68 -27.66 23.86 1.34
C GLY A 68 -27.64 23.30 -0.08
N ILE A 69 -28.75 22.68 -0.54
CA ILE A 69 -28.85 22.21 -1.92
C ILE A 69 -29.39 23.37 -2.77
N VAL A 70 -28.64 23.75 -3.80
CA VAL A 70 -29.00 24.77 -4.75
C VAL A 70 -29.65 24.14 -5.98
N HIS A 71 -30.78 24.68 -6.40
CA HIS A 71 -31.51 24.32 -7.61
C HIS A 71 -31.67 25.53 -8.52
N PRO A 72 -31.69 25.37 -9.86
CA PRO A 72 -32.00 26.43 -10.78
C PRO A 72 -33.43 26.89 -10.55
N GLY A 73 -33.68 28.21 -10.75
CA GLY A 73 -34.99 28.81 -10.73
C GLY A 73 -35.59 28.82 -12.13
N GLU A 74 -36.34 29.90 -12.41
CA GLU A 74 -37.09 30.05 -13.65
C GLU A 74 -36.32 30.75 -14.79
N ARG A 75 -35.15 31.33 -14.52
CA ARG A 75 -34.38 32.12 -15.49
C ARG A 75 -32.88 31.97 -15.29
N ASP A 76 -32.15 32.12 -16.37
CA ASP A 76 -30.70 32.16 -16.40
C ASP A 76 -30.16 33.46 -15.75
N GLY A 77 -28.97 33.44 -15.24
CA GLY A 77 -28.29 34.56 -14.62
C GLY A 77 -27.28 34.18 -13.54
N GLU A 78 -26.78 35.15 -12.81
CA GLU A 78 -25.89 34.97 -11.67
C GLU A 78 -26.58 35.44 -10.38
N VAL A 79 -26.35 34.70 -9.32
CA VAL A 79 -26.96 34.95 -8.01
C VAL A 79 -25.96 34.64 -6.89
N ARG A 80 -26.08 35.35 -5.79
CA ARG A 80 -25.30 35.10 -4.59
C ARG A 80 -26.05 34.19 -3.64
N ILE A 81 -25.38 33.08 -3.23
CA ILE A 81 -25.88 32.21 -2.16
C ILE A 81 -25.03 32.47 -0.92
N THR A 82 -25.68 32.74 0.18
CA THR A 82 -25.04 33.07 1.47
C THR A 82 -25.40 32.02 2.51
N ALA A 83 -24.38 31.49 3.20
CA ALA A 83 -24.49 30.69 4.42
C ALA A 83 -24.18 31.60 5.62
N LYS A 84 -25.02 31.57 6.66
CA LYS A 84 -24.78 32.28 7.92
C LYS A 84 -24.89 31.31 9.09
N ALA A 85 -23.84 31.20 9.88
CA ALA A 85 -23.81 30.36 11.09
C ALA A 85 -22.94 31.02 12.17
N ASN A 86 -23.36 30.93 13.42
CA ASN A 86 -22.63 31.45 14.59
C ASN A 86 -22.17 32.92 14.44
N GLY A 87 -22.98 33.75 13.77
CA GLY A 87 -22.65 35.17 13.55
C GLY A 87 -21.69 35.44 12.39
N ILE A 88 -21.17 34.42 11.72
CA ILE A 88 -20.28 34.54 10.57
C ILE A 88 -21.06 34.22 9.30
N ALA A 89 -20.74 34.91 8.22
CA ALA A 89 -21.38 34.69 6.91
C ALA A 89 -20.30 34.47 5.84
N ALA A 90 -20.60 33.56 4.90
CA ALA A 90 -19.82 33.34 3.71
C ALA A 90 -20.74 33.28 2.48
N THR A 91 -20.25 33.80 1.37
CA THR A 91 -21.06 33.93 0.14
C THR A 91 -20.28 33.42 -1.05
N ILE A 92 -20.97 32.69 -1.93
CA ILE A 92 -20.45 32.30 -3.26
C ILE A 92 -21.35 32.84 -4.37
N THR A 93 -20.82 32.86 -5.59
CA THR A 93 -21.60 33.16 -6.80
C THR A 93 -22.03 31.82 -7.44
N VAL A 94 -23.28 31.72 -7.79
CA VAL A 94 -23.90 30.64 -8.55
C VAL A 94 -24.36 31.18 -9.89
N LYS A 95 -23.94 30.56 -10.97
CA LYS A 95 -24.35 30.84 -12.33
C LYS A 95 -25.35 29.80 -12.79
N VAL A 96 -26.46 30.21 -13.38
CA VAL A 96 -27.50 29.35 -13.94
C VAL A 96 -27.58 29.55 -15.44
N GLN A 97 -27.58 28.50 -16.20
CA GLN A 97 -27.71 28.48 -17.65
C GLN A 97 -28.71 27.43 -18.10
N ASN A 98 -29.48 27.76 -19.13
CA ASN A 98 -30.42 26.81 -19.73
C ASN A 98 -31.51 26.31 -18.74
N ALA A 99 -31.92 27.11 -17.78
CA ALA A 99 -32.85 26.72 -16.72
C ALA A 99 -34.21 26.17 -17.24
N ARG A 100 -34.63 26.58 -18.45
CA ARG A 100 -35.87 26.10 -19.10
C ARG A 100 -35.64 25.31 -20.37
N ALA A 101 -34.39 24.88 -20.65
CA ALA A 101 -34.13 24.09 -21.82
C ALA A 101 -34.78 22.69 -21.71
N PRO A 102 -35.17 22.06 -22.81
CA PRO A 102 -35.61 20.68 -22.81
C PRO A 102 -34.50 19.79 -22.22
N PHE A 103 -34.86 18.90 -21.31
CA PHE A 103 -33.91 18.00 -20.63
C PHE A 103 -34.29 16.54 -20.87
N THR A 104 -33.29 15.71 -21.06
CA THR A 104 -33.46 14.27 -21.19
C THR A 104 -32.30 13.58 -20.46
N TRP A 105 -32.63 12.59 -19.62
CA TRP A 105 -31.65 11.81 -18.90
C TRP A 105 -30.74 11.04 -19.86
N SER A 106 -29.41 11.21 -19.76
CA SER A 106 -28.44 10.42 -20.53
C SER A 106 -28.32 9.02 -19.96
N PHE A 107 -28.28 8.01 -20.84
CA PHE A 107 -28.01 6.63 -20.41
C PHE A 107 -26.63 6.54 -19.75
N ARG A 108 -25.60 7.11 -20.38
CA ARG A 108 -24.21 7.07 -19.89
C ARG A 108 -24.05 7.75 -18.54
N ASN A 109 -24.55 8.99 -18.43
CA ASN A 109 -24.23 9.88 -17.31
C ASN A 109 -25.23 9.79 -16.14
N HIS A 110 -26.42 9.23 -16.35
CA HIS A 110 -27.46 9.15 -15.33
C HIS A 110 -27.97 7.73 -15.09
N VAL A 111 -28.44 7.01 -16.15
CA VAL A 111 -29.03 5.68 -15.97
C VAL A 111 -27.98 4.66 -15.50
N THR A 112 -26.81 4.61 -16.15
CA THR A 112 -25.72 3.71 -15.74
C THR A 112 -25.23 3.98 -14.30
N PRO A 113 -24.98 5.24 -13.86
CA PRO A 113 -24.68 5.56 -12.46
C PRO A 113 -25.77 5.13 -11.48
N VAL A 114 -27.05 5.33 -11.81
CA VAL A 114 -28.17 4.84 -10.98
C VAL A 114 -28.09 3.33 -10.80
N LEU A 115 -27.92 2.56 -11.90
CA LEU A 115 -27.78 1.09 -11.83
C LEU A 115 -26.60 0.67 -10.98
N THR A 116 -25.49 1.42 -11.03
CA THR A 116 -24.30 1.17 -10.22
C THR A 116 -24.53 1.50 -8.75
N LYS A 117 -25.14 2.65 -8.46
CA LYS A 117 -25.47 3.08 -7.10
C LYS A 117 -26.39 2.07 -6.40
N MET A 118 -27.44 1.65 -7.08
CA MET A 118 -28.41 0.68 -6.56
C MET A 118 -27.86 -0.75 -6.51
N GLY A 119 -26.62 -0.98 -7.00
CA GLY A 119 -25.94 -2.26 -6.97
C GLY A 119 -26.45 -3.29 -8.00
N CYS A 120 -27.23 -2.83 -8.98
CA CYS A 120 -27.80 -3.72 -10.03
C CYS A 120 -26.70 -4.42 -10.84
N ASN A 121 -25.60 -3.69 -11.15
CA ASN A 121 -24.46 -4.19 -11.91
C ASN A 121 -23.25 -4.59 -11.01
N SER A 122 -23.52 -4.91 -9.74
CA SER A 122 -22.48 -5.45 -8.84
C SER A 122 -22.18 -6.92 -9.15
N GLY A 123 -21.02 -7.42 -8.72
CA GLY A 123 -20.62 -8.82 -8.88
C GLY A 123 -21.53 -9.85 -8.19
N ALA A 124 -22.27 -9.45 -7.17
CA ALA A 124 -23.28 -10.28 -6.51
C ALA A 124 -24.61 -10.33 -7.28
N CYS A 125 -24.86 -9.37 -8.17
CA CYS A 125 -26.09 -9.21 -8.95
C CYS A 125 -25.83 -9.40 -10.46
N HIS A 126 -26.38 -8.53 -11.32
CA HIS A 126 -26.30 -8.66 -12.77
C HIS A 126 -24.91 -8.38 -13.35
N GLY A 127 -23.96 -7.79 -12.58
CA GLY A 127 -22.55 -7.65 -12.95
C GLY A 127 -21.71 -8.92 -12.77
N ALA A 128 -22.27 -10.02 -12.28
CA ALA A 128 -21.62 -11.33 -12.24
C ALA A 128 -21.24 -11.81 -13.64
N LEU A 129 -20.18 -12.64 -13.76
CA LEU A 129 -19.69 -13.12 -15.06
C LEU A 129 -20.79 -13.78 -15.91
N ALA A 130 -21.65 -14.57 -15.29
CA ALA A 130 -22.82 -15.20 -15.94
C ALA A 130 -24.10 -14.35 -15.88
N GLY A 131 -24.09 -13.19 -15.21
CA GLY A 131 -25.30 -12.45 -14.90
C GLY A 131 -26.24 -13.18 -13.94
N LYS A 132 -27.54 -12.85 -13.97
CA LYS A 132 -28.62 -13.52 -13.22
C LYS A 132 -29.82 -13.73 -14.15
N ASN A 133 -30.24 -14.97 -14.30
CA ASN A 133 -31.41 -15.36 -15.12
C ASN A 133 -31.37 -14.75 -16.54
N GLY A 134 -30.24 -14.83 -17.22
CA GLY A 134 -30.06 -14.32 -18.59
C GLY A 134 -30.02 -12.79 -18.69
N PHE A 135 -29.95 -12.07 -17.57
CA PHE A 135 -29.71 -10.64 -17.55
C PHE A 135 -28.30 -10.37 -16.98
N LYS A 136 -27.40 -9.89 -17.84
CA LYS A 136 -26.03 -9.57 -17.49
C LYS A 136 -25.75 -8.14 -17.84
N LEU A 137 -25.33 -7.36 -16.85
CA LEU A 137 -24.79 -6.01 -17.01
C LEU A 137 -23.26 -6.07 -16.88
N THR A 138 -22.58 -5.05 -17.38
CA THR A 138 -21.15 -4.91 -17.17
C THR A 138 -20.88 -4.49 -15.73
N LEU A 139 -19.82 -5.06 -15.15
CA LEU A 139 -19.48 -4.80 -13.73
C LEU A 139 -19.27 -3.30 -13.50
N ARG A 140 -20.10 -2.71 -12.62
CA ARG A 140 -20.09 -1.26 -12.32
C ARG A 140 -20.30 -0.36 -13.55
N GLY A 141 -20.92 -0.87 -14.61
CA GLY A 141 -21.26 -0.07 -15.79
C GLY A 141 -20.03 0.39 -16.60
N TYR A 142 -18.97 -0.43 -16.64
CA TYR A 142 -17.74 -0.02 -17.35
C TYR A 142 -17.91 0.08 -18.86
N ASP A 143 -18.94 -0.52 -19.40
CA ASP A 143 -19.28 -0.51 -20.83
C ASP A 143 -20.77 -0.17 -21.03
N PRO A 144 -21.12 1.13 -21.01
CA PRO A 144 -22.51 1.56 -21.15
C PRO A 144 -23.18 1.14 -22.47
N GLU A 145 -22.41 0.94 -23.54
CA GLU A 145 -22.96 0.48 -24.84
C GLU A 145 -23.50 -0.93 -24.73
N VAL A 146 -22.74 -1.84 -24.13
CA VAL A 146 -23.17 -3.23 -23.87
C VAL A 146 -24.37 -3.26 -22.91
N ASP A 147 -24.34 -2.41 -21.87
CA ASP A 147 -25.45 -2.32 -20.91
C ASP A 147 -26.74 -1.80 -21.56
N TYR A 148 -26.62 -0.82 -22.46
CA TYR A 148 -27.74 -0.29 -23.22
C TYR A 148 -28.36 -1.38 -24.09
N ASP A 149 -27.55 -2.08 -24.90
CA ASP A 149 -28.03 -3.18 -25.76
C ASP A 149 -28.65 -4.30 -24.94
N THR A 150 -28.04 -4.63 -23.79
CA THR A 150 -28.59 -5.65 -22.88
C THR A 150 -29.98 -5.25 -22.37
N LEU A 151 -30.16 -3.99 -21.99
CA LEU A 151 -31.43 -3.51 -21.46
C LEU A 151 -32.52 -3.41 -22.54
N THR A 152 -32.19 -2.83 -23.72
CA THR A 152 -33.18 -2.40 -24.70
C THR A 152 -33.43 -3.40 -25.82
N ARG A 153 -32.44 -4.23 -26.19
CA ARG A 153 -32.51 -5.10 -27.38
C ARG A 153 -32.51 -6.60 -27.07
N GLN A 154 -31.68 -7.03 -26.11
CA GLN A 154 -31.59 -8.46 -25.78
C GLN A 154 -32.87 -9.02 -25.20
N ALA A 155 -33.09 -10.33 -25.40
CA ALA A 155 -34.28 -11.02 -24.96
C ALA A 155 -35.58 -10.39 -25.50
N GLN A 156 -35.55 -9.98 -26.76
CA GLN A 156 -36.66 -9.33 -27.47
C GLN A 156 -37.15 -8.02 -26.83
N GLY A 157 -36.22 -7.27 -26.21
CA GLY A 157 -36.54 -5.98 -25.59
C GLY A 157 -37.44 -6.02 -24.35
N ARG A 158 -37.78 -7.21 -23.83
CA ARG A 158 -38.79 -7.39 -22.76
C ARG A 158 -38.50 -6.62 -21.46
N ARG A 159 -37.27 -6.06 -21.30
CA ARG A 159 -36.89 -5.38 -20.06
C ARG A 159 -37.35 -3.93 -20.00
N VAL A 160 -37.64 -3.33 -21.16
CA VAL A 160 -38.10 -1.96 -21.31
C VAL A 160 -39.39 -1.92 -22.10
N SER A 161 -40.42 -1.28 -21.57
CA SER A 161 -41.70 -1.02 -22.25
C SER A 161 -41.80 0.45 -22.59
N LEU A 162 -41.71 0.79 -23.86
CA LEU A 162 -41.82 2.19 -24.33
C LEU A 162 -43.30 2.69 -24.30
N ALA A 163 -44.25 1.76 -24.46
CA ALA A 163 -45.69 2.12 -24.44
C ALA A 163 -46.16 2.51 -23.02
N ASP A 164 -45.65 1.85 -22.00
CA ASP A 164 -45.88 2.18 -20.61
C ASP A 164 -44.58 1.91 -19.81
N PRO A 165 -43.80 2.95 -19.53
CA PRO A 165 -42.57 2.84 -18.76
C PRO A 165 -42.72 2.10 -17.42
N THR A 166 -43.88 2.25 -16.73
CA THR A 166 -44.14 1.62 -15.44
C THR A 166 -44.21 0.09 -15.49
N GLN A 167 -44.50 -0.47 -16.68
CA GLN A 167 -44.52 -1.91 -16.93
C GLN A 167 -43.15 -2.50 -17.31
N SER A 168 -42.13 -1.69 -17.35
CA SER A 168 -40.75 -2.15 -17.64
C SER A 168 -40.25 -3.07 -16.54
N LEU A 169 -39.71 -4.25 -16.89
CA LEU A 169 -39.13 -5.19 -15.92
C LEU A 169 -37.95 -4.58 -15.15
N VAL A 170 -37.21 -3.63 -15.78
CA VAL A 170 -36.12 -2.89 -15.14
C VAL A 170 -36.62 -1.98 -14.01
N LEU A 171 -37.90 -1.65 -13.98
CA LEU A 171 -38.57 -0.89 -12.90
C LEU A 171 -39.37 -1.80 -11.96
N LEU A 172 -40.17 -2.74 -12.50
CA LEU A 172 -41.06 -3.60 -11.72
C LEU A 172 -40.29 -4.51 -10.74
N LYS A 173 -39.17 -5.10 -11.19
CA LYS A 173 -38.39 -6.03 -10.35
C LYS A 173 -37.66 -5.30 -9.20
N PRO A 174 -36.81 -4.28 -9.41
CA PRO A 174 -36.09 -3.63 -8.34
C PRO A 174 -36.98 -2.78 -7.43
N SER A 175 -38.17 -2.32 -7.90
CA SER A 175 -39.18 -1.68 -7.02
C SER A 175 -39.90 -2.68 -6.13
N PHE A 176 -39.73 -4.00 -6.40
CA PHE A 176 -40.43 -5.09 -5.75
C PHE A 176 -41.94 -5.11 -6.04
N ALA A 177 -42.39 -4.52 -7.14
CA ALA A 177 -43.76 -4.64 -7.64
C ALA A 177 -44.07 -6.07 -8.12
N ILE A 178 -43.04 -6.81 -8.55
CA ILE A 178 -43.03 -8.25 -8.78
C ILE A 178 -41.78 -8.87 -8.12
N PRO A 179 -41.80 -10.18 -7.77
CA PRO A 179 -40.71 -10.82 -7.05
C PRO A 179 -39.33 -10.61 -7.70
N HIS A 180 -38.34 -10.20 -6.90
CA HIS A 180 -36.97 -9.95 -7.30
C HIS A 180 -36.00 -10.55 -6.29
N GLY A 181 -35.14 -11.50 -6.73
CA GLY A 181 -34.14 -12.15 -5.87
C GLY A 181 -33.11 -11.20 -5.25
N GLY A 182 -32.89 -10.01 -5.84
CA GLY A 182 -32.05 -8.94 -5.30
C GLY A 182 -32.73 -8.04 -4.25
N GLY A 183 -34.01 -8.28 -3.91
CA GLY A 183 -34.83 -7.49 -3.01
C GLY A 183 -35.25 -6.13 -3.61
N LYS A 184 -35.83 -5.28 -2.76
CA LYS A 184 -36.23 -3.91 -3.15
C LYS A 184 -34.97 -3.02 -3.22
N ARG A 185 -34.66 -2.51 -4.40
CA ARG A 185 -33.49 -1.65 -4.67
C ARG A 185 -33.87 -0.25 -5.16
N LEU A 186 -35.05 -0.11 -5.77
CA LEU A 186 -35.48 1.11 -6.46
C LEU A 186 -36.88 1.49 -5.97
N PRO A 187 -37.02 2.26 -4.86
CA PRO A 187 -38.31 2.75 -4.40
C PRO A 187 -39.01 3.59 -5.48
N LYS A 188 -40.35 3.47 -5.63
CA LYS A 188 -41.09 4.16 -6.68
C LYS A 188 -41.08 5.70 -6.55
N ASP A 189 -40.92 6.20 -5.35
CA ASP A 189 -40.87 7.62 -4.98
C ASP A 189 -39.45 8.21 -5.03
N SER A 190 -38.44 7.41 -5.42
CA SER A 190 -37.05 7.85 -5.48
C SER A 190 -36.74 8.55 -6.82
N LEU A 191 -35.74 9.47 -6.78
CA LEU A 191 -35.19 10.07 -8.00
C LEU A 191 -34.60 9.03 -8.94
N GLU A 192 -33.99 7.99 -8.40
CA GLU A 192 -33.41 6.88 -9.13
C GLU A 192 -34.46 6.16 -9.98
N TYR A 193 -35.65 5.94 -9.45
CA TYR A 193 -36.79 5.41 -10.21
C TYR A 193 -37.24 6.39 -11.29
N ARG A 194 -37.38 7.67 -10.95
CA ARG A 194 -37.79 8.77 -11.87
C ARG A 194 -36.81 8.88 -13.06
N VAL A 195 -35.50 8.86 -12.81
CA VAL A 195 -34.47 8.93 -13.86
C VAL A 195 -34.66 7.79 -14.90
N ILE A 196 -34.85 6.56 -14.45
CA ILE A 196 -35.03 5.44 -15.37
C ILE A 196 -36.40 5.52 -16.07
N ALA A 197 -37.45 5.86 -15.34
CA ALA A 197 -38.80 5.94 -15.90
C ALA A 197 -38.94 7.03 -16.97
N GLU A 198 -38.42 8.24 -16.71
CA GLU A 198 -38.41 9.35 -17.65
C GLU A 198 -37.50 9.14 -18.85
N TRP A 199 -36.33 8.45 -18.65
CA TRP A 199 -35.49 8.03 -19.75
C TRP A 199 -36.24 7.07 -20.70
N ILE A 200 -36.99 6.10 -20.14
CA ILE A 200 -37.83 5.19 -20.93
C ILE A 200 -38.96 5.97 -21.61
N ALA A 201 -39.64 6.88 -20.91
CA ALA A 201 -40.72 7.71 -21.47
C ALA A 201 -40.25 8.60 -22.63
N ALA A 202 -38.99 9.03 -22.60
CA ALA A 202 -38.36 9.77 -23.71
C ALA A 202 -37.98 8.88 -24.91
N GLY A 203 -38.38 7.57 -24.90
CA GLY A 203 -38.11 6.63 -25.97
C GLY A 203 -36.82 5.84 -25.74
N ALA A 204 -36.27 5.81 -24.52
CA ALA A 204 -35.00 5.17 -24.16
C ALA A 204 -33.87 5.55 -25.14
N PRO A 205 -33.52 6.84 -25.27
CA PRO A 205 -32.53 7.30 -26.22
C PRO A 205 -31.18 6.57 -26.06
N PRO A 206 -30.55 6.15 -27.19
CA PRO A 206 -29.26 5.46 -27.15
C PRO A 206 -28.13 6.44 -26.80
N LEU A 207 -26.96 5.85 -26.47
CA LEU A 207 -25.72 6.62 -26.37
C LEU A 207 -25.40 7.33 -27.70
N SER A 208 -24.89 8.53 -27.57
CA SER A 208 -24.51 9.38 -28.70
C SER A 208 -23.05 9.83 -28.55
N ASN A 209 -22.37 10.04 -29.67
CA ASN A 209 -21.06 10.69 -29.69
C ASN A 209 -21.10 12.16 -29.20
N LYS A 210 -22.33 12.72 -29.04
CA LYS A 210 -22.55 14.03 -28.48
C LYS A 210 -22.73 14.03 -26.96
N ASP A 211 -22.87 12.82 -26.33
CA ASP A 211 -22.94 12.72 -24.90
C ASP A 211 -21.65 13.26 -24.28
N ALA A 212 -21.80 14.19 -23.33
CA ALA A 212 -20.64 14.74 -22.65
C ALA A 212 -19.90 13.64 -21.88
N GLU A 213 -18.60 13.58 -22.04
CA GLU A 213 -17.71 12.64 -21.34
C GLU A 213 -17.13 13.26 -20.09
N ILE A 214 -17.03 12.49 -19.03
CA ILE A 214 -16.39 12.93 -17.78
C ILE A 214 -14.91 13.18 -18.03
N ARG A 215 -14.44 14.40 -17.75
CA ARG A 215 -13.03 14.80 -17.83
C ARG A 215 -12.33 14.67 -16.48
N GLY A 216 -13.00 15.05 -15.41
CA GLY A 216 -12.44 15.04 -14.07
C GLY A 216 -13.49 14.86 -12.97
N LEU A 217 -13.01 14.52 -11.78
CA LEU A 217 -13.78 14.56 -10.54
C LEU A 217 -13.05 15.44 -9.53
N GLU A 218 -13.80 16.14 -8.71
CA GLU A 218 -13.32 16.92 -7.56
C GLU A 218 -14.09 16.49 -6.32
N VAL A 219 -13.43 16.50 -5.17
CA VAL A 219 -14.03 16.17 -3.88
C VAL A 219 -13.89 17.30 -2.89
N PHE A 220 -14.96 17.58 -2.14
CA PHE A 220 -15.01 18.62 -1.13
C PHE A 220 -15.53 18.04 0.20
N PRO A 221 -14.80 18.23 1.32
CA PRO A 221 -13.41 18.68 1.35
C PRO A 221 -12.45 17.58 0.83
N ALA A 222 -11.31 17.96 0.25
CA ALA A 222 -10.27 17.02 -0.16
C ALA A 222 -9.57 16.39 1.07
N ALA A 223 -9.46 17.17 2.15
CA ALA A 223 -8.99 16.69 3.45
C ALA A 223 -9.68 17.50 4.55
N ALA A 224 -9.91 16.85 5.71
CA ALA A 224 -10.41 17.52 6.91
C ALA A 224 -9.88 16.82 8.17
N ALA A 225 -9.47 17.65 9.14
CA ALA A 225 -9.21 17.20 10.50
C ALA A 225 -10.43 17.52 11.37
N LEU A 226 -11.06 16.51 11.91
CA LEU A 226 -12.34 16.59 12.61
C LEU A 226 -12.19 16.23 14.09
N LYS A 227 -13.06 16.76 14.92
CA LYS A 227 -13.16 16.37 16.33
C LYS A 227 -13.71 14.93 16.45
N PRO A 228 -13.43 14.21 17.55
CA PRO A 228 -14.04 12.91 17.82
C PRO A 228 -15.58 12.99 17.79
N GLY A 229 -16.22 12.02 17.12
CA GLY A 229 -17.68 11.96 16.97
C GLY A 229 -18.30 12.96 16.00
N ALA A 230 -17.52 13.85 15.38
CA ALA A 230 -18.01 14.78 14.39
C ALA A 230 -18.52 14.08 13.12
N GLU A 231 -19.40 14.76 12.40
CA GLU A 231 -19.88 14.33 11.10
C GLU A 231 -19.43 15.33 10.03
N GLN A 232 -19.20 14.86 8.81
CA GLN A 232 -18.79 15.66 7.66
C GLN A 232 -19.49 15.16 6.41
N GLN A 233 -20.16 16.04 5.69
CA GLN A 233 -20.67 15.74 4.36
C GLN A 233 -19.53 15.81 3.35
N ILE A 234 -19.43 14.81 2.48
CA ILE A 234 -18.57 14.82 1.31
C ILE A 234 -19.41 15.19 0.09
N VAL A 235 -18.90 16.11 -0.73
CA VAL A 235 -19.50 16.49 -2.00
C VAL A 235 -18.58 16.16 -3.14
N VAL A 236 -19.13 15.61 -4.23
CA VAL A 236 -18.36 15.20 -5.41
C VAL A 236 -18.92 15.91 -6.63
N ARG A 237 -18.04 16.61 -7.35
CA ARG A 237 -18.37 17.32 -8.59
C ARG A 237 -17.65 16.68 -9.76
N ALA A 238 -18.37 16.39 -10.84
CA ALA A 238 -17.82 15.95 -12.11
C ALA A 238 -17.71 17.14 -13.09
N SER A 239 -16.63 17.16 -13.86
CA SER A 239 -16.46 18.06 -15.02
C SER A 239 -16.53 17.24 -16.30
N TYR A 240 -17.17 17.81 -17.32
CA TYR A 240 -17.49 17.14 -18.58
C TYR A 240 -16.79 17.78 -19.78
N SER A 241 -16.78 17.04 -20.90
CA SER A 241 -16.07 17.43 -22.14
C SER A 241 -16.64 18.68 -22.83
N ASP A 242 -17.87 19.03 -22.57
CA ASP A 242 -18.55 20.23 -23.06
C ASP A 242 -18.36 21.45 -22.12
N GLY A 243 -17.63 21.26 -21.01
CA GLY A 243 -17.30 22.31 -20.05
C GLY A 243 -18.28 22.46 -18.90
N HIS A 244 -19.45 21.78 -18.92
CA HIS A 244 -20.35 21.87 -17.76
C HIS A 244 -19.85 21.04 -16.57
N THR A 245 -20.39 21.31 -15.39
CA THR A 245 -20.12 20.58 -14.15
C THR A 245 -21.42 20.10 -13.52
N GLU A 246 -21.36 18.94 -12.84
CA GLU A 246 -22.50 18.38 -12.10
C GLU A 246 -22.09 17.93 -10.70
N ASP A 247 -22.98 18.12 -9.74
CA ASP A 247 -22.92 17.43 -8.45
C ASP A 247 -23.37 15.98 -8.62
N VAL A 248 -22.38 15.08 -8.60
CA VAL A 248 -22.60 13.63 -8.74
C VAL A 248 -22.62 12.89 -7.41
N THR A 249 -22.59 13.61 -6.28
CA THR A 249 -22.52 13.01 -4.91
C THR A 249 -23.53 11.91 -4.71
N ARG A 250 -24.76 12.12 -5.19
CA ARG A 250 -25.85 11.16 -5.09
C ARG A 250 -25.57 9.83 -5.79
N TRP A 251 -24.80 9.88 -6.88
CA TRP A 251 -24.51 8.73 -7.73
C TRP A 251 -23.21 8.00 -7.35
N VAL A 252 -22.41 8.61 -6.47
CA VAL A 252 -21.12 8.07 -6.02
C VAL A 252 -21.32 6.87 -5.11
N LYS A 253 -20.49 5.83 -5.29
CA LYS A 253 -20.28 4.78 -4.30
C LYS A 253 -19.18 5.20 -3.35
N PHE A 254 -19.49 5.23 -2.05
CA PHE A 254 -18.55 5.55 -0.99
C PHE A 254 -18.07 4.30 -0.27
N SER A 255 -16.84 4.32 0.24
CA SER A 255 -16.31 3.34 1.19
C SER A 255 -15.19 3.95 2.02
N SER A 256 -14.98 3.46 3.23
CA SER A 256 -13.89 3.87 4.10
C SER A 256 -12.74 2.86 4.03
N SER A 257 -11.50 3.36 4.04
CA SER A 257 -10.31 2.50 4.18
C SER A 257 -10.12 1.98 5.61
N ASN A 258 -10.73 2.65 6.61
CA ASN A 258 -10.65 2.27 8.01
C ASN A 258 -11.93 2.67 8.76
N GLU A 259 -12.86 1.71 8.87
CA GLU A 259 -14.15 1.93 9.55
C GLU A 259 -14.00 2.14 11.08
N GLY A 260 -12.89 1.70 11.67
CA GLY A 260 -12.56 2.00 13.05
C GLY A 260 -12.28 3.49 13.30
N VAL A 261 -11.79 4.20 12.30
CA VAL A 261 -11.56 5.65 12.36
C VAL A 261 -12.78 6.43 11.86
N ALA A 262 -13.31 6.08 10.69
CA ALA A 262 -14.46 6.77 10.09
C ALA A 262 -15.32 5.82 9.28
N THR A 263 -16.63 5.92 9.42
CA THR A 263 -17.62 5.29 8.53
C THR A 263 -18.23 6.31 7.59
N VAL A 264 -18.75 5.85 6.45
CA VAL A 264 -19.43 6.70 5.48
C VAL A 264 -20.72 6.03 5.01
N ASP A 265 -21.79 6.78 4.91
CA ASP A 265 -23.07 6.31 4.40
C ASP A 265 -23.16 6.38 2.86
N ASP A 266 -24.27 5.89 2.32
CA ASP A 266 -24.52 5.90 0.88
C ASP A 266 -24.67 7.33 0.27
N TRP A 267 -24.80 8.37 1.09
CA TRP A 267 -24.98 9.75 0.68
C TRP A 267 -23.71 10.58 0.86
N GLY A 268 -22.60 9.97 1.28
CA GLY A 268 -21.33 10.62 1.50
C GLY A 268 -21.22 11.33 2.85
N ARG A 269 -22.06 10.96 3.83
CA ARG A 269 -21.94 11.46 5.17
C ARG A 269 -20.95 10.60 5.95
N VAL A 270 -19.86 11.20 6.35
CA VAL A 270 -18.79 10.59 7.15
C VAL A 270 -19.09 10.83 8.62
N LYS A 271 -18.91 9.80 9.45
CA LYS A 271 -18.97 9.88 10.91
C LYS A 271 -17.66 9.38 11.50
N MET A 272 -17.05 10.19 12.37
CA MET A 272 -15.83 9.83 13.07
C MET A 272 -16.12 8.87 14.23
N ASN A 273 -15.48 7.69 14.21
CA ASN A 273 -15.63 6.65 15.22
C ASN A 273 -14.42 6.58 16.16
N GLY A 274 -13.21 6.89 15.66
CA GLY A 274 -11.97 6.78 16.41
C GLY A 274 -10.91 7.77 15.93
N SER A 275 -9.74 7.72 16.58
CA SER A 275 -8.59 8.56 16.24
C SER A 275 -7.75 7.93 15.13
N GLY A 276 -7.06 8.77 14.36
CA GLY A 276 -6.23 8.40 13.23
C GLY A 276 -6.75 8.97 11.92
N GLU A 277 -6.44 8.32 10.81
CA GLU A 277 -6.84 8.75 9.47
C GLU A 277 -7.60 7.66 8.73
N ALA A 278 -8.56 8.08 7.91
CA ALA A 278 -9.26 7.25 6.95
C ALA A 278 -9.34 7.94 5.59
N ALA A 279 -9.12 7.19 4.53
CA ALA A 279 -9.43 7.61 3.16
C ALA A 279 -10.87 7.22 2.84
N ILE A 280 -11.71 8.20 2.60
CA ILE A 280 -13.07 7.98 2.11
C ILE A 280 -12.99 7.89 0.59
N THR A 281 -13.04 6.68 0.09
CA THR A 281 -12.94 6.39 -1.34
C THR A 281 -14.28 6.65 -2.04
N LEU A 282 -14.21 7.22 -3.21
CA LEU A 282 -15.29 7.70 -4.06
C LEU A 282 -15.16 7.03 -5.43
N TYR A 283 -16.16 6.25 -5.83
CA TYR A 283 -16.22 5.63 -7.14
C TYR A 283 -17.40 6.17 -7.95
N TYR A 284 -17.12 6.71 -9.12
CA TYR A 284 -18.13 7.20 -10.08
C TYR A 284 -17.65 6.96 -11.52
N SER A 285 -18.46 6.23 -12.32
CA SER A 285 -18.22 6.00 -13.76
C SER A 285 -16.77 5.64 -14.10
N SER A 286 -16.23 4.58 -13.49
CA SER A 286 -14.85 4.08 -13.66
C SER A 286 -13.76 5.10 -13.28
N ARG A 287 -14.08 6.08 -12.48
CA ARG A 287 -13.12 7.02 -11.88
C ARG A 287 -13.12 6.88 -10.37
N VAL A 288 -11.96 7.09 -9.79
CA VAL A 288 -11.75 6.93 -8.35
C VAL A 288 -11.02 8.16 -7.81
N LEU A 289 -11.50 8.66 -6.66
CA LEU A 289 -10.84 9.66 -5.84
C LEU A 289 -10.96 9.26 -4.37
N TYR A 290 -10.33 10.02 -3.50
CA TYR A 290 -10.55 9.92 -2.06
C TYR A 290 -10.52 11.29 -1.38
N SER A 291 -11.21 11.38 -0.25
CA SER A 291 -11.10 12.48 0.73
C SER A 291 -10.36 11.93 1.96
N ARG A 292 -9.35 12.64 2.44
CA ARG A 292 -8.58 12.25 3.65
C ARG A 292 -9.21 12.87 4.87
N ILE A 293 -9.77 12.04 5.73
CA ILE A 293 -10.42 12.49 6.97
C ILE A 293 -9.61 11.98 8.16
N SER A 294 -9.33 12.85 9.11
CA SER A 294 -8.52 12.53 10.29
C SER A 294 -9.18 13.03 11.57
N THR A 295 -8.88 12.33 12.66
CA THR A 295 -9.14 12.80 14.03
C THR A 295 -7.89 12.59 14.86
N PRO A 296 -7.31 13.63 15.47
CA PRO A 296 -6.16 13.47 16.36
C PRO A 296 -6.49 12.56 17.55
N PHE A 297 -5.47 11.92 18.09
CA PHE A 297 -5.60 11.15 19.33
C PHE A 297 -5.91 12.09 20.52
N PRO A 298 -6.63 11.61 21.53
CA PRO A 298 -7.14 12.45 22.63
C PRO A 298 -6.03 12.80 23.65
N HIS A 299 -4.84 13.16 23.17
CA HIS A 299 -3.69 13.47 24.00
C HIS A 299 -3.37 14.98 23.94
N GLN A 300 -3.00 15.53 25.09
CA GLN A 300 -2.44 16.88 25.18
C GLN A 300 -0.93 16.76 25.31
N ILE A 301 -0.23 17.17 24.26
CA ILE A 301 1.23 17.08 24.18
C ILE A 301 1.81 18.48 24.24
N THR A 302 2.71 18.72 25.18
CA THR A 302 3.40 19.99 25.32
C THR A 302 4.38 20.20 24.18
N SER A 303 4.54 21.45 23.71
CA SER A 303 5.41 21.80 22.58
C SER A 303 6.86 21.37 22.81
N ASP A 304 7.34 21.39 24.05
CA ASP A 304 8.70 21.01 24.43
C ASP A 304 9.05 19.56 24.09
N ARG A 305 8.05 18.62 24.10
CA ARG A 305 8.26 17.23 23.69
C ARG A 305 8.63 17.12 22.20
N TYR A 306 8.02 17.93 21.37
CA TYR A 306 8.32 17.99 19.94
C TYR A 306 9.61 18.77 19.65
N GLU A 307 9.89 19.84 20.41
CA GLU A 307 11.10 20.64 20.27
C GLU A 307 12.36 19.86 20.64
N LYS A 308 12.28 18.97 21.63
CA LYS A 308 13.37 18.09 22.06
C LYS A 308 13.62 16.91 21.13
N TYR A 309 12.73 16.65 20.15
CA TYR A 309 12.93 15.56 19.20
C TYR A 309 14.11 15.88 18.27
N PRO A 310 15.17 15.03 18.25
CA PRO A 310 16.32 15.25 17.40
C PRO A 310 15.94 15.10 15.94
N ARG A 311 16.38 16.02 15.09
CA ARG A 311 16.13 15.99 13.64
C ARG A 311 17.45 15.87 12.92
N LYS A 312 17.64 14.81 12.15
CA LYS A 312 18.86 14.53 11.40
C LYS A 312 18.71 14.79 9.90
N ASN A 313 17.50 14.58 9.38
CA ASN A 313 17.20 14.84 7.97
C ASN A 313 15.70 15.12 7.78
N PHE A 314 15.26 15.34 6.53
CA PHE A 314 13.90 15.69 6.15
C PHE A 314 12.84 14.66 6.58
N ILE A 315 13.23 13.37 6.75
CA ILE A 315 12.33 12.31 7.24
C ILE A 315 11.80 12.69 8.62
N ASP A 316 12.68 13.17 9.48
CA ASP A 316 12.35 13.55 10.86
C ASP A 316 11.42 14.77 10.91
N ASP A 317 11.61 15.74 10.03
CA ASP A 317 10.75 16.93 9.94
C ASP A 317 9.34 16.57 9.51
N LEU A 318 9.20 15.72 8.49
CA LEU A 318 7.90 15.30 7.97
C LEU A 318 7.17 14.33 8.90
N ALA A 319 7.90 13.45 9.58
CA ALA A 319 7.32 12.61 10.62
C ALA A 319 6.81 13.44 11.80
N LEU A 320 7.60 14.42 12.24
CA LEU A 320 7.22 15.32 13.33
C LEU A 320 5.97 16.15 12.98
N ALA A 321 5.87 16.64 11.75
CA ALA A 321 4.69 17.36 11.28
C ALA A 321 3.44 16.45 11.36
N LYS A 322 3.55 15.20 10.94
CA LYS A 322 2.47 14.21 11.01
C LYS A 322 2.04 13.92 12.45
N TRP A 323 3.01 13.68 13.35
CA TRP A 323 2.73 13.40 14.76
C TRP A 323 2.08 14.58 15.49
N LYS A 324 2.51 15.82 15.17
CA LYS A 324 1.86 17.03 15.71
C LYS A 324 0.38 17.09 15.30
N GLY A 325 0.08 16.86 14.01
CA GLY A 325 -1.28 16.86 13.51
C GLY A 325 -2.17 15.74 14.09
N LEU A 326 -1.55 14.63 14.52
CA LEU A 326 -2.28 13.50 15.12
C LEU A 326 -2.20 13.46 16.65
N HIS A 327 -1.54 14.39 17.30
CA HIS A 327 -1.30 14.41 18.76
C HIS A 327 -0.60 13.13 19.27
N LEU A 328 0.45 12.70 18.56
CA LEU A 328 1.30 11.59 18.94
C LEU A 328 2.68 12.13 19.39
N ALA A 329 3.17 11.70 20.54
CA ALA A 329 4.56 11.98 20.94
C ALA A 329 5.45 10.81 20.51
N PRO A 330 6.61 11.07 19.90
CA PRO A 330 7.55 10.02 19.55
C PRO A 330 8.14 9.35 20.80
N SER A 331 8.44 8.05 20.68
CA SER A 331 9.25 7.34 21.67
C SER A 331 10.68 7.90 21.73
N PRO A 332 11.43 7.69 22.82
CA PRO A 332 12.83 8.08 22.85
C PRO A 332 13.66 7.32 21.82
N VAL A 333 14.85 7.83 21.53
CA VAL A 333 15.84 7.12 20.71
C VAL A 333 16.25 5.83 21.44
N ALA A 334 16.34 4.72 20.71
CA ALA A 334 16.80 3.44 21.23
C ALA A 334 18.25 3.53 21.74
N ASP A 335 18.60 2.73 22.72
CA ASP A 335 19.97 2.57 23.18
C ASP A 335 20.87 2.02 22.06
N ASP A 336 22.18 2.05 22.31
CA ASP A 336 23.17 1.67 21.31
C ASP A 336 23.16 0.17 20.99
N SER A 337 22.85 -0.69 21.96
CA SER A 337 22.77 -2.14 21.73
C SER A 337 21.57 -2.52 20.87
N THR A 338 20.40 -1.94 21.16
CA THR A 338 19.19 -2.10 20.36
C THR A 338 19.39 -1.58 18.93
N PHE A 339 19.99 -0.38 18.79
CA PHE A 339 20.30 0.19 17.48
C PHE A 339 21.27 -0.70 16.69
N LEU A 340 22.36 -1.16 17.32
CA LEU A 340 23.36 -2.02 16.69
C LEU A 340 22.73 -3.29 16.13
N ARG A 341 21.98 -4.02 16.97
CA ARG A 341 21.29 -5.26 16.57
C ARG A 341 20.35 -5.01 15.40
N ARG A 342 19.51 -3.99 15.50
CA ARG A 342 18.56 -3.60 14.45
C ARG A 342 19.28 -3.30 13.13
N ALA A 343 20.33 -2.49 13.18
CA ALA A 343 21.09 -2.09 12.00
C ALA A 343 21.72 -3.30 11.27
N PHE A 344 22.30 -4.26 12.00
CA PHE A 344 22.85 -5.48 11.41
C PHE A 344 21.78 -6.34 10.75
N ILE A 345 20.63 -6.53 11.42
CA ILE A 345 19.51 -7.32 10.89
C ILE A 345 18.91 -6.66 9.65
N ASP A 346 18.65 -5.36 9.69
CA ASP A 346 17.96 -4.65 8.62
C ASP A 346 18.84 -4.39 7.40
N ALA A 347 20.12 -4.11 7.60
CA ALA A 347 21.04 -3.85 6.50
C ALA A 347 21.62 -5.15 5.90
N ALA A 348 21.97 -6.14 6.73
CA ALA A 348 22.76 -7.29 6.30
C ALA A 348 22.14 -8.67 6.61
N GLY A 349 21.01 -8.72 7.33
CA GLY A 349 20.31 -9.96 7.66
C GLY A 349 21.10 -10.89 8.59
N ILE A 350 22.02 -10.36 9.41
CA ILE A 350 22.83 -11.13 10.35
C ILE A 350 22.78 -10.47 11.74
N LEU A 351 23.24 -11.17 12.75
CA LEU A 351 23.54 -10.57 14.06
C LEU A 351 24.97 -10.01 14.07
N PRO A 352 25.27 -8.96 14.88
CA PRO A 352 26.65 -8.60 15.17
C PRO A 352 27.34 -9.74 15.94
N ASN A 353 28.64 -9.93 15.78
CA ASN A 353 29.41 -10.82 16.63
C ASN A 353 29.75 -10.10 17.96
N SER A 354 30.28 -10.85 18.95
CA SER A 354 30.58 -10.27 20.27
C SER A 354 31.60 -9.12 20.19
N GLU A 355 32.58 -9.21 19.30
CA GLU A 355 33.60 -8.17 19.08
C GLU A 355 32.99 -6.90 18.46
N ASP A 356 32.11 -7.03 17.46
CA ASP A 356 31.34 -5.91 16.89
C ASP A 356 30.55 -5.16 17.98
N VAL A 357 29.92 -5.94 18.91
CA VAL A 357 29.15 -5.35 20.01
C VAL A 357 30.04 -4.61 20.98
N GLU A 358 31.11 -5.26 21.46
CA GLU A 358 32.07 -4.64 22.41
C GLU A 358 32.70 -3.38 21.85
N ASN A 359 33.20 -3.42 20.62
CA ASN A 359 33.81 -2.27 19.94
C ASN A 359 32.81 -1.13 19.77
N PHE A 360 31.58 -1.41 19.36
CA PHE A 360 30.57 -0.38 19.15
C PHE A 360 30.11 0.27 20.46
N LEU A 361 29.94 -0.51 21.52
CA LEU A 361 29.55 -0.01 22.84
C LEU A 361 30.67 0.80 23.50
N ALA A 362 31.92 0.44 23.24
CA ALA A 362 33.10 1.18 23.72
C ALA A 362 33.34 2.50 22.97
N ASP A 363 32.94 2.61 21.71
CA ASP A 363 33.11 3.81 20.90
C ASP A 363 32.25 4.97 21.48
N ARG A 364 32.89 6.12 21.72
CA ARG A 364 32.29 7.35 22.24
C ARG A 364 32.10 8.41 21.18
N SER A 365 32.43 8.14 19.91
CA SER A 365 32.28 9.11 18.83
C SER A 365 30.81 9.44 18.57
N PRO A 366 30.47 10.72 18.34
CA PRO A 366 29.08 11.15 18.15
C PRO A 366 28.48 10.63 16.83
N ASP A 367 29.28 10.23 15.87
CA ASP A 367 28.93 9.74 14.55
C ASP A 367 29.03 8.20 14.41
N LYS A 368 29.24 7.48 15.52
CA LYS A 368 29.45 6.02 15.51
C LYS A 368 28.31 5.25 14.82
N ARG A 369 27.05 5.70 14.97
CA ARG A 369 25.90 5.09 14.32
C ARG A 369 25.94 5.25 12.80
N THR A 370 26.29 6.44 12.31
CA THR A 370 26.46 6.71 10.88
C THR A 370 27.62 5.88 10.31
N LYS A 371 28.78 5.85 11.00
CA LYS A 371 29.92 5.00 10.60
C LYS A 371 29.58 3.52 10.55
N LEU A 372 28.76 3.04 11.50
CA LEU A 372 28.27 1.66 11.48
C LEU A 372 27.40 1.41 10.26
N ILE A 373 26.43 2.28 9.96
CA ILE A 373 25.57 2.14 8.78
C ILE A 373 26.43 2.07 7.53
N ASP A 374 27.39 2.98 7.36
CA ASP A 374 28.26 3.02 6.18
C ASP A 374 29.05 1.70 6.02
N ARG A 375 29.62 1.16 7.11
CA ARG A 375 30.31 -0.14 7.08
C ARG A 375 29.38 -1.30 6.73
N LEU A 376 28.16 -1.31 7.25
CA LEU A 376 27.20 -2.38 6.96
C LEU A 376 26.77 -2.42 5.50
N LEU A 377 26.63 -1.25 4.86
CA LEU A 377 26.26 -1.14 3.45
C LEU A 377 27.37 -1.61 2.49
N GLU A 378 28.62 -1.73 2.95
CA GLU A 378 29.76 -2.20 2.17
C GLU A 378 30.05 -3.71 2.37
N ARG A 379 29.36 -4.39 3.31
CA ARG A 379 29.60 -5.80 3.62
C ARG A 379 29.05 -6.74 2.55
N ASP A 380 29.69 -7.89 2.40
CA ASP A 380 29.19 -8.98 1.53
C ASP A 380 27.81 -9.49 1.97
N GLU A 381 27.53 -9.47 3.28
CA GLU A 381 26.22 -9.88 3.81
C GLU A 381 25.11 -8.92 3.41
N TYR A 382 25.38 -7.63 3.23
CA TYR A 382 24.45 -6.69 2.62
C TYR A 382 24.09 -7.13 1.20
N VAL A 383 25.10 -7.50 0.41
CA VAL A 383 24.89 -7.95 -0.97
C VAL A 383 24.06 -9.23 -1.00
N ASP A 384 24.37 -10.21 -0.13
CA ASP A 384 23.60 -11.47 -0.03
C ASP A 384 22.15 -11.22 0.35
N TYR A 385 21.90 -10.39 1.39
CA TYR A 385 20.57 -10.09 1.92
C TYR A 385 19.67 -9.35 0.92
N TRP A 386 20.17 -8.30 0.30
CA TRP A 386 19.39 -7.53 -0.66
C TRP A 386 19.22 -8.27 -2.00
N SER A 387 20.21 -9.09 -2.39
CA SER A 387 20.04 -9.98 -3.55
C SER A 387 18.97 -11.04 -3.30
N TYR A 388 18.88 -11.56 -2.09
CA TYR A 388 17.81 -12.49 -1.70
C TYR A 388 16.43 -11.83 -1.80
N LYS A 389 16.27 -10.59 -1.27
CA LYS A 389 15.03 -9.82 -1.35
C LYS A 389 14.60 -9.52 -2.79
N TRP A 390 15.53 -9.09 -3.63
CA TRP A 390 15.23 -8.86 -5.05
C TRP A 390 14.93 -10.17 -5.78
N SER A 391 15.55 -11.28 -5.39
CA SER A 391 15.24 -12.61 -5.93
C SER A 391 13.81 -13.06 -5.56
N ASP A 392 13.30 -12.71 -4.38
CA ASP A 392 11.89 -12.91 -4.04
C ASP A 392 10.98 -12.09 -4.98
N LEU A 393 11.28 -10.80 -5.17
CA LEU A 393 10.50 -9.92 -6.05
C LEU A 393 10.46 -10.42 -7.50
N PHE A 394 11.60 -10.92 -8.00
CA PHE A 394 11.73 -11.39 -9.39
C PHE A 394 11.53 -12.90 -9.54
N LEU A 395 11.00 -13.57 -8.53
CA LEU A 395 10.58 -14.97 -8.56
C LEU A 395 11.68 -15.96 -8.98
N VAL A 396 12.93 -15.67 -8.62
CA VAL A 396 14.10 -16.51 -8.99
C VAL A 396 14.02 -17.86 -8.31
N SER A 397 13.75 -18.94 -9.05
CA SER A 397 13.70 -20.31 -8.52
C SER A 397 13.76 -21.34 -9.65
N THR A 398 14.16 -22.59 -9.29
CA THR A 398 14.12 -23.73 -10.23
C THR A 398 12.70 -24.23 -10.50
N ARG A 399 11.69 -23.65 -9.89
CA ARG A 399 10.28 -23.98 -10.17
C ARG A 399 9.89 -23.72 -11.63
N ARG A 400 10.40 -22.64 -12.22
CA ARG A 400 10.11 -22.23 -13.60
C ARG A 400 11.35 -22.08 -14.49
N LEU A 401 12.52 -21.94 -13.88
CA LEU A 401 13.80 -21.88 -14.58
C LEU A 401 14.54 -23.21 -14.43
N ASN A 402 15.34 -23.59 -15.44
CA ASN A 402 16.33 -24.60 -15.20
C ASN A 402 17.45 -24.07 -14.28
N SER A 403 18.25 -24.97 -13.71
CA SER A 403 19.29 -24.59 -12.74
C SER A 403 20.28 -23.55 -13.29
N THR A 404 20.73 -23.68 -14.54
CA THR A 404 21.65 -22.73 -15.19
C THR A 404 21.01 -21.34 -15.28
N ALA A 405 19.79 -21.25 -15.77
CA ALA A 405 19.04 -20.00 -15.91
C ALA A 405 18.78 -19.33 -14.55
N MET A 406 18.41 -20.12 -13.53
CA MET A 406 18.21 -19.64 -12.17
C MET A 406 19.51 -19.04 -11.60
N TRP A 407 20.63 -19.76 -11.69
CA TRP A 407 21.93 -19.27 -11.21
C TRP A 407 22.41 -18.03 -11.99
N THR A 408 22.23 -18.01 -13.32
CA THR A 408 22.62 -16.86 -14.15
C THR A 408 21.83 -15.60 -13.79
N PHE A 409 20.52 -15.75 -13.51
CA PHE A 409 19.68 -14.64 -13.10
C PHE A 409 20.02 -14.16 -11.67
N TYR A 410 20.16 -15.08 -10.72
CA TYR A 410 20.58 -14.76 -9.37
C TYR A 410 21.93 -14.03 -9.33
N ASN A 411 22.92 -14.54 -10.07
CA ASN A 411 24.26 -13.93 -10.11
C ASN A 411 24.22 -12.53 -10.75
N TRP A 412 23.37 -12.30 -11.77
CA TRP A 412 23.18 -10.97 -12.33
C TRP A 412 22.57 -9.99 -11.32
N ILE A 413 21.56 -10.41 -10.56
CA ILE A 413 20.97 -9.62 -9.48
C ILE A 413 22.04 -9.32 -8.43
N ARG A 414 22.78 -10.34 -7.96
CA ARG A 414 23.82 -10.20 -6.94
C ARG A 414 24.93 -9.24 -7.37
N HIS A 415 25.35 -9.34 -8.62
CA HIS A 415 26.35 -8.43 -9.21
C HIS A 415 25.82 -6.99 -9.27
N SER A 416 24.58 -6.79 -9.67
CA SER A 416 23.93 -5.48 -9.71
C SER A 416 23.83 -4.84 -8.32
N VAL A 417 23.49 -5.61 -7.28
CA VAL A 417 23.46 -5.14 -5.89
C VAL A 417 24.88 -4.80 -5.40
N ALA A 418 25.87 -5.66 -5.69
CA ALA A 418 27.25 -5.44 -5.28
C ALA A 418 27.82 -4.15 -5.86
N GLN A 419 27.51 -3.85 -7.12
CA GLN A 419 27.92 -2.61 -7.80
C GLN A 419 27.05 -1.40 -7.47
N ASN A 420 26.04 -1.55 -6.61
CA ASN A 420 25.05 -0.50 -6.34
C ASN A 420 24.46 0.09 -7.64
N LYS A 421 24.09 -0.79 -8.58
CA LYS A 421 23.55 -0.37 -9.88
C LYS A 421 22.31 0.51 -9.67
N PRO A 422 22.23 1.71 -10.29
CA PRO A 422 21.05 2.56 -10.25
C PRO A 422 19.79 1.79 -10.63
N TRP A 423 18.70 1.99 -9.89
CA TRP A 423 17.49 1.18 -10.08
C TRP A 423 16.84 1.36 -11.46
N ASP A 424 16.93 2.54 -12.04
CA ASP A 424 16.49 2.80 -13.41
C ASP A 424 17.34 2.01 -14.43
N GLN A 425 18.66 1.96 -14.23
CA GLN A 425 19.55 1.17 -15.07
C GLN A 425 19.31 -0.34 -14.89
N PHE A 426 19.02 -0.78 -13.66
CA PHE A 426 18.64 -2.17 -13.40
C PHE A 426 17.38 -2.57 -14.20
N ALA A 427 16.35 -1.72 -14.21
CA ALA A 427 15.14 -1.93 -14.99
C ALA A 427 15.42 -1.89 -16.51
N ARG A 428 16.22 -0.93 -16.99
CA ARG A 428 16.63 -0.84 -18.39
C ARG A 428 17.40 -2.07 -18.87
N ASP A 429 18.30 -2.59 -18.05
CA ASP A 429 19.05 -3.80 -18.39
C ASP A 429 18.13 -5.02 -18.55
N ILE A 430 17.04 -5.11 -17.81
CA ILE A 430 16.02 -6.17 -18.00
C ILE A 430 15.30 -5.97 -19.33
N PHE A 431 14.71 -4.79 -19.56
CA PHE A 431 13.74 -4.60 -20.64
C PHE A 431 14.39 -4.33 -22.01
N LEU A 432 15.60 -3.75 -22.06
CA LEU A 432 16.29 -3.41 -23.31
C LEU A 432 17.24 -4.49 -23.82
N SER A 433 17.53 -5.51 -23.02
CA SER A 433 18.45 -6.56 -23.41
C SER A 433 17.84 -7.53 -24.42
N SER A 434 18.71 -8.13 -25.23
CA SER A 434 18.40 -9.19 -26.20
C SER A 434 19.57 -10.18 -26.30
N GLY A 435 19.33 -11.38 -26.82
CA GLY A 435 20.36 -12.39 -27.02
C GLY A 435 20.27 -13.53 -26.01
N SER A 436 21.41 -14.18 -25.71
CA SER A 436 21.52 -15.39 -24.89
C SER A 436 21.31 -15.10 -23.39
N THR A 437 20.47 -15.88 -22.73
CA THR A 437 20.24 -15.82 -21.29
C THR A 437 21.44 -16.30 -20.47
N ARG A 438 22.36 -17.04 -21.07
CA ARG A 438 23.62 -17.44 -20.42
C ARG A 438 24.64 -16.30 -20.41
N GLN A 439 24.65 -15.46 -21.45
CA GLN A 439 25.54 -14.31 -21.55
C GLN A 439 25.03 -13.11 -20.74
N ASN A 440 23.69 -12.93 -20.69
CA ASN A 440 23.06 -11.88 -19.93
C ASN A 440 21.95 -12.46 -19.02
N GLY A 441 22.22 -12.50 -17.73
CA GLY A 441 21.31 -13.09 -16.74
C GLY A 441 19.98 -12.36 -16.62
N ALA A 442 19.92 -11.05 -16.88
CA ALA A 442 18.68 -10.24 -16.84
C ALA A 442 17.57 -10.80 -17.77
N LEU A 443 17.96 -11.41 -18.87
CA LEU A 443 17.04 -11.97 -19.87
C LEU A 443 16.23 -13.16 -19.36
N ASN A 444 16.64 -13.78 -18.26
CA ASN A 444 15.87 -14.86 -17.64
C ASN A 444 14.53 -14.37 -17.04
N TYR A 445 14.34 -13.06 -16.86
CA TYR A 445 13.05 -12.46 -16.54
C TYR A 445 11.99 -12.80 -17.60
N PHE A 446 12.33 -12.75 -18.89
CA PHE A 446 11.43 -13.14 -19.97
C PHE A 446 11.22 -14.65 -20.08
N VAL A 447 12.16 -15.44 -19.62
CA VAL A 447 12.01 -16.91 -19.56
C VAL A 447 11.04 -17.31 -18.44
N LEU A 448 11.05 -16.59 -17.32
CA LEU A 448 10.08 -16.75 -16.24
C LEU A 448 8.66 -16.41 -16.70
N HIS A 449 8.52 -15.33 -17.48
CA HIS A 449 7.24 -14.75 -17.88
C HIS A 449 7.06 -14.87 -19.41
N LYS A 450 6.97 -16.12 -19.93
CA LYS A 450 6.80 -16.39 -21.37
C LYS A 450 5.46 -15.94 -21.92
N ASP A 451 4.42 -15.98 -21.10
CA ASP A 451 3.10 -15.47 -21.46
C ASP A 451 3.07 -13.95 -21.37
N THR A 452 2.59 -13.29 -22.42
CA THR A 452 2.58 -11.82 -22.52
C THR A 452 1.70 -11.17 -21.44
N ILE A 453 0.60 -11.81 -21.09
CA ILE A 453 -0.32 -11.33 -20.06
C ILE A 453 0.36 -11.40 -18.69
N GLU A 454 0.97 -12.55 -18.38
CA GLU A 454 1.72 -12.74 -17.13
C GLU A 454 2.90 -11.76 -17.03
N LEU A 455 3.64 -11.56 -18.14
CA LEU A 455 4.74 -10.58 -18.19
C LEU A 455 4.25 -9.15 -17.91
N THR A 456 3.11 -8.78 -18.51
CA THR A 456 2.51 -7.45 -18.30
C THR A 456 2.11 -7.26 -16.83
N GLU A 457 1.41 -8.22 -16.24
CA GLU A 457 0.95 -8.16 -14.85
C GLU A 457 2.14 -8.13 -13.87
N ASN A 458 3.15 -8.98 -14.09
CA ASN A 458 4.35 -8.99 -13.25
C ASN A 458 5.16 -7.69 -13.37
N ALA A 459 5.39 -7.19 -14.59
CA ALA A 459 6.13 -5.95 -14.79
C ALA A 459 5.46 -4.75 -14.11
N THR A 460 4.13 -4.66 -14.19
CA THR A 460 3.40 -3.58 -13.51
C THR A 460 3.40 -3.73 -11.99
N GLN A 461 3.28 -4.93 -11.46
CA GLN A 461 3.31 -5.14 -10.02
C GLN A 461 4.71 -4.99 -9.44
N ALA A 462 5.74 -5.56 -10.09
CA ALA A 462 7.11 -5.50 -9.58
C ALA A 462 7.69 -4.08 -9.60
N PHE A 463 7.50 -3.33 -10.69
CA PHE A 463 8.15 -2.04 -10.91
C PHE A 463 7.26 -0.82 -10.62
N LEU A 464 5.94 -0.97 -10.68
CA LEU A 464 5.01 0.15 -10.50
C LEU A 464 4.09 0.00 -9.27
N GLY A 465 4.14 -1.15 -8.57
CA GLY A 465 3.24 -1.41 -7.45
C GLY A 465 1.76 -1.40 -7.84
N GLN A 466 1.45 -1.69 -9.13
CA GLN A 466 0.11 -1.63 -9.68
C GLN A 466 -0.41 -3.02 -10.01
N ARG A 467 -1.48 -3.43 -9.35
CA ARG A 467 -2.18 -4.70 -9.60
C ARG A 467 -3.24 -4.49 -10.67
N ILE A 468 -2.87 -4.60 -11.95
CA ILE A 468 -3.79 -4.35 -13.07
C ILE A 468 -4.59 -5.57 -13.53
N THR A 469 -4.43 -6.73 -12.91
CA THR A 469 -5.07 -8.01 -13.31
C THR A 469 -6.58 -7.90 -13.49
N CYS A 470 -7.28 -7.12 -12.63
CA CYS A 470 -8.72 -6.90 -12.79
C CYS A 470 -9.07 -6.22 -14.12
N ALA A 471 -8.20 -5.37 -14.63
CA ALA A 471 -8.42 -4.66 -15.91
C ALA A 471 -8.35 -5.59 -17.14
N ARG A 472 -7.92 -6.83 -16.99
CA ARG A 472 -7.94 -7.85 -18.04
C ARG A 472 -9.37 -8.18 -18.53
N CYS A 473 -10.36 -8.21 -17.62
CA CYS A 473 -11.73 -8.62 -17.93
C CYS A 473 -12.71 -7.44 -17.98
N HIS A 474 -12.47 -6.39 -17.22
CA HIS A 474 -13.32 -5.20 -17.09
C HIS A 474 -12.47 -4.01 -16.60
N ASN A 475 -13.01 -2.79 -16.61
CA ASN A 475 -12.29 -1.68 -16.00
C ASN A 475 -12.03 -1.97 -14.51
N HIS A 476 -10.86 -1.58 -14.02
CA HIS A 476 -10.45 -1.89 -12.65
C HIS A 476 -11.45 -1.29 -11.64
N PRO A 477 -11.95 -2.06 -10.65
CA PRO A 477 -13.04 -1.61 -9.77
C PRO A 477 -12.61 -0.60 -8.69
N LEU A 478 -11.31 -0.51 -8.41
CA LEU A 478 -10.73 0.33 -7.34
C LEU A 478 -9.59 1.21 -7.86
N GLU A 479 -9.39 1.27 -9.17
CA GLU A 479 -8.36 2.04 -9.85
C GLU A 479 -8.88 2.62 -11.17
N LYS A 480 -8.13 3.58 -11.72
CA LYS A 480 -8.46 4.25 -12.98
C LYS A 480 -8.19 3.40 -14.25
N TRP A 481 -7.58 2.23 -14.11
CA TRP A 481 -7.13 1.41 -15.24
C TRP A 481 -8.29 0.77 -15.98
N THR A 482 -8.37 1.06 -17.27
CA THR A 482 -9.40 0.50 -18.15
C THR A 482 -8.91 -0.78 -18.81
N GLN A 483 -9.84 -1.61 -19.29
CA GLN A 483 -9.53 -2.79 -20.10
C GLN A 483 -8.74 -2.41 -21.36
N THR A 484 -9.07 -1.28 -21.97
CA THR A 484 -8.35 -0.74 -23.13
C THR A 484 -6.87 -0.47 -22.79
N GLN A 485 -6.60 0.24 -21.71
CA GLN A 485 -5.22 0.53 -21.26
C GLN A 485 -4.43 -0.75 -20.94
N TYR A 486 -5.11 -1.74 -20.34
CA TYR A 486 -4.49 -3.05 -20.08
C TYR A 486 -3.98 -3.72 -21.35
N TYR A 487 -4.81 -3.81 -22.41
CA TYR A 487 -4.42 -4.46 -23.66
C TYR A 487 -3.45 -3.60 -24.49
N GLN A 488 -3.48 -2.29 -24.38
CA GLN A 488 -2.44 -1.40 -24.93
C GLN A 488 -1.09 -1.66 -24.27
N MET A 489 -1.07 -1.76 -22.92
CA MET A 489 0.14 -2.09 -22.17
C MET A 489 0.66 -3.49 -22.50
N ALA A 490 -0.22 -4.49 -22.58
CA ALA A 490 0.15 -5.86 -22.97
C ALA A 490 0.76 -5.93 -24.38
N ASN A 491 0.31 -5.09 -25.30
CA ASN A 491 0.87 -5.03 -26.65
C ASN A 491 2.29 -4.46 -26.72
N LEU A 492 2.80 -3.82 -25.65
CA LEU A 492 4.23 -3.47 -25.57
C LEU A 492 5.12 -4.71 -25.48
N PHE A 493 4.61 -5.80 -24.90
CA PHE A 493 5.34 -7.06 -24.70
C PHE A 493 4.96 -8.16 -25.69
N ALA A 494 3.91 -7.98 -26.47
CA ALA A 494 3.37 -9.02 -27.36
C ALA A 494 4.39 -9.54 -28.39
N ARG A 495 5.35 -8.70 -28.78
CA ARG A 495 6.41 -9.03 -29.74
C ARG A 495 7.71 -9.49 -29.09
N VAL A 496 7.72 -9.82 -27.80
CA VAL A 496 8.87 -10.48 -27.19
C VAL A 496 8.90 -11.95 -27.59
N GLY A 497 10.00 -12.40 -28.18
CA GLY A 497 10.24 -13.78 -28.58
C GLY A 497 11.21 -14.47 -27.65
N VAL A 498 10.91 -15.73 -27.33
CA VAL A 498 11.80 -16.64 -26.59
C VAL A 498 11.99 -17.89 -27.44
N LYS A 499 13.22 -18.25 -27.74
CA LYS A 499 13.57 -19.51 -28.43
C LYS A 499 14.72 -20.18 -27.69
N ASN A 500 14.88 -21.50 -27.91
CA ASN A 500 16.04 -22.22 -27.39
C ASN A 500 17.32 -21.67 -27.99
N GLY A 501 18.37 -21.56 -27.17
CA GLY A 501 19.72 -21.26 -27.61
C GLY A 501 20.48 -22.50 -28.10
N ASN A 502 21.76 -22.33 -28.40
CA ASN A 502 22.60 -23.42 -28.92
C ASN A 502 23.08 -24.38 -27.81
N GLU A 503 23.15 -23.90 -26.58
CA GLU A 503 23.60 -24.66 -25.42
C GLU A 503 22.44 -25.19 -24.59
N PRO A 504 22.59 -26.34 -23.91
CA PRO A 504 21.54 -26.85 -23.01
C PRO A 504 21.16 -25.82 -21.92
N GLY A 505 19.86 -25.53 -21.81
CA GLY A 505 19.33 -24.60 -20.82
C GLY A 505 19.47 -23.11 -21.18
N ASP A 506 20.07 -22.78 -22.35
CA ASP A 506 20.10 -21.44 -22.88
C ASP A 506 18.80 -21.09 -23.61
N ASN A 507 18.38 -19.83 -23.52
CA ASN A 507 17.31 -19.25 -24.31
C ASN A 507 17.83 -17.98 -24.96
N VAL A 508 17.24 -17.64 -26.11
CA VAL A 508 17.54 -16.40 -26.82
C VAL A 508 16.30 -15.53 -26.83
N ILE A 509 16.43 -14.32 -26.29
CA ILE A 509 15.37 -13.30 -26.27
C ILE A 509 15.55 -12.37 -27.46
N PHE A 510 14.48 -12.11 -28.22
CA PHE A 510 14.50 -11.26 -29.42
C PHE A 510 13.17 -10.57 -29.64
N ALA A 511 13.18 -9.49 -30.43
CA ALA A 511 11.98 -8.82 -30.89
C ALA A 511 11.41 -9.54 -32.12
N LYS A 512 10.14 -9.94 -32.08
CA LYS A 512 9.40 -10.48 -33.25
C LYS A 512 8.89 -9.34 -34.12
N ALA A 513 8.86 -9.54 -35.42
CA ALA A 513 8.31 -8.57 -36.38
C ALA A 513 6.78 -8.43 -36.28
N SER A 514 6.09 -9.46 -35.81
CA SER A 514 4.63 -9.50 -35.68
C SER A 514 4.18 -10.30 -34.44
N GLY A 515 2.91 -10.23 -34.18
CA GLY A 515 2.28 -10.91 -33.03
C GLY A 515 1.74 -9.86 -32.06
N ASP A 516 0.41 -9.68 -32.08
CA ASP A 516 -0.27 -8.69 -31.25
C ASP A 516 -1.37 -9.40 -30.46
N ILE A 517 -1.67 -8.90 -29.27
CA ILE A 517 -2.77 -9.37 -28.44
C ILE A 517 -4.05 -8.66 -28.86
N LEU A 518 -5.11 -9.45 -29.09
CA LEU A 518 -6.42 -8.91 -29.41
C LEU A 518 -7.13 -8.44 -28.16
N HIS A 519 -7.75 -7.28 -28.24
CA HIS A 519 -8.70 -6.83 -27.21
C HIS A 519 -9.94 -7.76 -27.26
N PRO A 520 -10.34 -8.43 -26.17
CA PRO A 520 -11.34 -9.50 -26.21
C PRO A 520 -12.71 -9.05 -26.68
N ARG A 521 -13.09 -7.80 -26.42
CA ARG A 521 -14.37 -7.22 -26.86
C ARG A 521 -14.32 -6.72 -28.31
N LEU A 522 -13.22 -6.03 -28.66
CA LEU A 522 -13.11 -5.39 -29.99
C LEU A 522 -12.63 -6.36 -31.08
N ALA A 523 -12.16 -7.56 -30.68
CA ALA A 523 -11.61 -8.59 -31.58
C ALA A 523 -10.51 -8.07 -32.53
N ARG A 524 -9.82 -7.00 -32.14
CA ARG A 524 -8.70 -6.41 -32.86
C ARG A 524 -7.59 -5.98 -31.90
N PRO A 525 -6.34 -5.90 -32.37
CA PRO A 525 -5.26 -5.36 -31.53
C PRO A 525 -5.44 -3.85 -31.32
N LEU A 526 -4.93 -3.35 -30.21
CA LEU A 526 -4.86 -1.94 -29.90
C LEU A 526 -3.42 -1.45 -30.06
N ALA A 527 -3.25 -0.19 -30.44
CA ALA A 527 -1.95 0.45 -30.52
C ALA A 527 -1.24 0.37 -29.17
N PRO A 528 0.03 -0.11 -29.10
CA PRO A 528 0.74 -0.27 -27.85
C PRO A 528 0.92 1.07 -27.14
N ALA A 529 0.66 1.10 -25.83
CA ALA A 529 0.88 2.29 -25.01
C ALA A 529 1.22 1.90 -23.57
N PRO A 530 2.14 2.59 -22.92
CA PRO A 530 2.26 2.51 -21.47
C PRO A 530 1.01 3.07 -20.78
N LEU A 531 0.84 2.77 -19.50
CA LEU A 531 -0.27 3.30 -18.70
C LEU A 531 -0.20 4.84 -18.67
N ASP A 532 -1.32 5.52 -18.95
CA ASP A 532 -1.43 7.00 -19.00
C ASP A 532 -0.44 7.70 -19.92
N ALA A 533 0.07 7.02 -20.96
CA ALA A 533 0.98 7.61 -21.94
C ALA A 533 0.51 7.43 -23.39
N ALA A 534 1.12 8.18 -24.30
CA ALA A 534 0.79 8.12 -25.72
C ALA A 534 1.15 6.75 -26.33
N SER A 535 0.28 6.27 -27.21
CA SER A 535 0.50 5.04 -27.97
C SER A 535 1.54 5.25 -29.08
N ILE A 536 2.20 4.15 -29.46
CA ILE A 536 3.00 4.07 -30.68
C ILE A 536 2.18 3.40 -31.79
N PRO A 537 2.48 3.66 -33.07
CA PRO A 537 1.77 3.02 -34.18
C PRO A 537 1.83 1.49 -34.06
N LEU A 538 0.71 0.81 -34.35
CA LEU A 538 0.64 -0.65 -34.26
C LEU A 538 1.57 -1.35 -35.25
N ASP A 539 1.79 -0.75 -36.40
CA ASP A 539 2.68 -1.21 -37.49
C ASP A 539 4.16 -0.81 -37.34
N SER A 540 4.49 -0.12 -36.22
CA SER A 540 5.90 0.21 -35.95
C SER A 540 6.76 -1.06 -35.89
N LEU A 541 7.91 -1.04 -36.52
CA LEU A 541 8.92 -2.10 -36.52
C LEU A 541 9.91 -1.96 -35.35
N GLU A 542 9.85 -0.86 -34.61
CA GLU A 542 10.70 -0.64 -33.45
C GLU A 542 10.38 -1.65 -32.35
N ASP A 543 11.41 -2.00 -31.57
CA ASP A 543 11.22 -2.83 -30.38
C ASP A 543 10.40 -2.05 -29.33
N ARG A 544 9.17 -2.47 -29.14
CA ARG A 544 8.19 -1.80 -28.26
C ARG A 544 8.67 -1.71 -26.80
N ARG A 545 9.61 -2.58 -26.39
CA ARG A 545 10.21 -2.56 -25.05
C ARG A 545 11.00 -1.28 -24.80
N VAL A 546 11.54 -0.64 -25.86
CA VAL A 546 12.22 0.66 -25.76
C VAL A 546 11.26 1.72 -25.22
N LYS A 547 10.06 1.81 -25.80
CA LYS A 547 9.03 2.75 -25.35
C LYS A 547 8.59 2.48 -23.91
N PHE A 548 8.47 1.20 -23.56
CA PHE A 548 8.16 0.82 -22.18
C PHE A 548 9.26 1.25 -21.21
N ALA A 549 10.53 0.93 -21.51
CA ALA A 549 11.66 1.24 -20.64
C ALA A 549 11.90 2.75 -20.47
N GLU A 550 11.75 3.53 -21.53
CA GLU A 550 11.84 4.99 -21.49
C GLU A 550 10.76 5.59 -20.57
N TRP A 551 9.52 5.16 -20.77
CA TRP A 551 8.41 5.60 -19.94
C TRP A 551 8.55 5.14 -18.48
N LEU A 552 8.92 3.88 -18.25
CA LEU A 552 9.08 3.29 -16.92
C LEU A 552 10.09 4.10 -16.10
N THR A 553 11.25 4.39 -16.68
CA THR A 553 12.37 5.05 -15.99
C THR A 553 12.38 6.58 -16.16
N SER A 554 11.31 7.16 -16.71
CA SER A 554 11.17 8.60 -16.79
C SER A 554 11.08 9.22 -15.38
N PRO A 555 11.81 10.32 -15.11
CA PRO A 555 11.66 11.04 -13.84
C PRO A 555 10.24 11.53 -13.55
N THR A 556 9.39 11.64 -14.58
CA THR A 556 7.98 12.00 -14.44
C THR A 556 7.07 10.81 -14.12
N ASN A 557 7.60 9.57 -14.15
CA ASN A 557 6.85 8.39 -13.76
C ASN A 557 6.98 8.15 -12.25
N HIS A 558 6.14 8.83 -11.49
CA HIS A 558 6.12 8.72 -10.02
C HIS A 558 5.94 7.29 -9.50
N MET A 559 5.19 6.43 -10.21
CA MET A 559 4.93 5.06 -9.77
C MET A 559 6.21 4.23 -9.64
N PHE A 560 7.17 4.42 -10.54
CA PHE A 560 8.42 3.64 -10.56
C PHE A 560 9.29 3.90 -9.32
N ALA A 561 9.58 5.18 -9.04
CA ALA A 561 10.38 5.55 -7.87
C ALA A 561 9.65 5.24 -6.55
N ARG A 562 8.36 5.58 -6.45
CA ARG A 562 7.53 5.33 -5.26
C ARG A 562 7.48 3.86 -4.86
N THR A 563 7.40 2.96 -5.84
CA THR A 563 7.31 1.52 -5.59
C THR A 563 8.55 1.00 -4.89
N VAL A 564 9.74 1.29 -5.39
CA VAL A 564 10.97 0.79 -4.78
C VAL A 564 11.26 1.49 -3.45
N VAL A 565 11.02 2.79 -3.37
CA VAL A 565 11.14 3.55 -2.12
C VAL A 565 10.26 2.95 -1.03
N ASN A 566 8.99 2.67 -1.33
CA ASN A 566 8.07 2.08 -0.37
C ASN A 566 8.45 0.64 0.02
N ARG A 567 9.00 -0.16 -0.89
CA ARG A 567 9.51 -1.52 -0.59
C ARG A 567 10.74 -1.49 0.31
N VAL A 568 11.68 -0.58 0.04
CA VAL A 568 12.86 -0.38 0.91
C VAL A 568 12.42 0.11 2.28
N TRP A 569 11.53 1.10 2.33
CA TRP A 569 10.93 1.58 3.58
C TRP A 569 10.28 0.46 4.39
N ALA A 570 9.41 -0.34 3.77
CA ALA A 570 8.75 -1.48 4.42
C ALA A 570 9.76 -2.50 4.96
N SER A 571 10.87 -2.72 4.25
CA SER A 571 11.93 -3.63 4.71
C SER A 571 12.62 -3.13 5.97
N LEU A 572 12.83 -1.83 6.12
CA LEU A 572 13.51 -1.21 7.25
C LEU A 572 12.55 -0.88 8.40
N MET A 573 11.35 -0.37 8.09
CA MET A 573 10.39 0.16 9.06
C MET A 573 9.28 -0.82 9.43
N SER A 574 9.37 -2.08 9.00
CA SER A 574 8.41 -3.18 9.28
C SER A 574 7.08 -3.07 8.55
N ARG A 575 6.68 -1.90 8.11
CA ARG A 575 5.47 -1.60 7.37
C ARG A 575 5.78 -0.57 6.28
N GLY A 576 5.11 -0.64 5.14
CA GLY A 576 5.20 0.38 4.09
C GLY A 576 4.49 1.68 4.49
N LEU A 577 4.92 2.80 3.93
CA LEU A 577 4.11 4.03 3.98
C LEU A 577 2.77 3.80 3.28
N VAL A 578 2.80 3.06 2.17
CA VAL A 578 1.63 2.38 1.59
C VAL A 578 1.72 0.91 1.94
N ASP A 579 0.67 0.35 2.51
CA ASP A 579 0.64 -1.03 2.98
C ASP A 579 -0.64 -1.75 2.49
N PRO A 580 -0.53 -2.92 1.82
CA PRO A 580 0.69 -3.68 1.45
C PRO A 580 1.65 -2.91 0.52
N ALA A 581 2.96 -3.21 0.64
CA ALA A 581 4.02 -2.43 -0.04
C ALA A 581 3.96 -2.45 -1.58
N ASP A 582 3.18 -3.33 -2.17
CA ASP A 582 2.96 -3.52 -3.60
C ASP A 582 1.55 -3.14 -4.08
N ASP A 583 0.83 -2.34 -3.28
CA ASP A 583 -0.54 -1.91 -3.56
C ASP A 583 -0.65 -0.37 -3.56
N LEU A 584 0.03 0.27 -4.50
CA LEU A 584 0.08 1.73 -4.64
C LEU A 584 -1.10 2.31 -5.43
N ARG A 585 -2.28 1.73 -5.26
CA ARG A 585 -3.49 2.24 -5.92
C ARG A 585 -4.00 3.52 -5.25
N ALA A 586 -4.72 4.34 -6.04
CA ALA A 586 -5.27 5.62 -5.57
C ALA A 586 -6.19 5.48 -4.33
N THR A 587 -6.84 4.33 -4.14
CA THR A 587 -7.71 4.04 -2.99
C THR A 587 -6.95 3.56 -1.75
N ASN A 588 -5.63 3.45 -1.81
CA ASN A 588 -4.76 3.06 -0.70
C ASN A 588 -3.64 4.11 -0.52
N PRO A 589 -3.96 5.31 -0.03
CA PRO A 589 -2.99 6.38 0.13
C PRO A 589 -1.96 6.06 1.20
N ALA A 590 -0.79 6.71 1.11
CA ALA A 590 0.26 6.57 2.09
C ALA A 590 -0.18 7.12 3.47
N SER A 591 0.28 6.48 4.54
CA SER A 591 0.10 6.96 5.92
C SER A 591 0.77 8.33 6.16
N ASN A 592 1.77 8.66 5.34
CA ASN A 592 2.38 9.99 5.27
C ASN A 592 2.77 10.28 3.81
N GLU A 593 1.88 10.94 3.08
CA GLU A 593 2.03 11.22 1.65
C GLU A 593 3.19 12.17 1.37
N GLU A 594 3.34 13.18 2.23
CA GLU A 594 4.39 14.18 2.13
C GLU A 594 5.79 13.55 2.30
N LEU A 595 5.90 12.57 3.21
CA LEU A 595 7.14 11.82 3.43
C LEU A 595 7.46 10.90 2.24
N LEU A 596 6.47 10.19 1.71
CA LEU A 596 6.67 9.33 0.55
C LEU A 596 7.09 10.14 -0.68
N ALA A 597 6.47 11.29 -0.91
CA ALA A 597 6.82 12.19 -2.00
C ALA A 597 8.22 12.80 -1.85
N ALA A 598 8.64 13.14 -0.62
CA ALA A 598 9.98 13.66 -0.36
C ALA A 598 11.06 12.59 -0.55
N LEU A 599 10.81 11.35 -0.12
CA LEU A 599 11.70 10.21 -0.34
C LEU A 599 11.82 9.87 -1.83
N GLU A 600 10.71 9.87 -2.56
CA GLU A 600 10.68 9.71 -4.01
C GLU A 600 11.56 10.74 -4.69
N LYS A 601 11.36 12.01 -4.35
CA LYS A 601 12.13 13.13 -4.91
C LYS A 601 13.63 12.97 -4.63
N ASP A 602 14.02 12.72 -3.37
CA ASP A 602 15.44 12.52 -3.00
C ASP A 602 16.05 11.35 -3.77
N PHE A 603 15.29 10.25 -3.94
CA PHE A 603 15.76 9.07 -4.67
C PHE A 603 16.01 9.34 -6.16
N VAL A 604 15.10 10.06 -6.82
CA VAL A 604 15.24 10.45 -8.25
C VAL A 604 16.39 11.44 -8.43
N GLU A 605 16.46 12.49 -7.61
CA GLU A 605 17.49 13.53 -7.66
C GLU A 605 18.91 12.98 -7.44
N HIS A 606 19.04 11.85 -6.72
CA HIS A 606 20.33 11.20 -6.48
C HIS A 606 20.55 9.96 -7.34
N GLY A 607 19.93 9.88 -8.51
CA GLY A 607 20.24 8.89 -9.54
C GLY A 607 19.79 7.47 -9.18
N TYR A 608 18.67 7.32 -8.47
CA TYR A 608 18.08 6.02 -8.14
C TYR A 608 19.00 5.09 -7.32
N ASP A 609 19.80 5.66 -6.42
CA ASP A 609 20.78 4.98 -5.58
C ASP A 609 20.11 4.31 -4.36
N ILE A 610 20.06 2.98 -4.38
CA ILE A 610 19.43 2.16 -3.31
C ILE A 610 20.24 2.24 -1.99
N ARG A 611 21.58 2.20 -2.03
CA ARG A 611 22.40 2.28 -0.81
C ARG A 611 22.21 3.64 -0.12
N ARG A 612 22.19 4.72 -0.92
CA ARG A 612 21.92 6.06 -0.41
C ARG A 612 20.54 6.15 0.23
N LEU A 613 19.51 5.58 -0.40
CA LEU A 613 18.16 5.55 0.16
C LEU A 613 18.14 4.85 1.52
N ILE A 614 18.71 3.65 1.61
CA ILE A 614 18.83 2.89 2.87
C ILE A 614 19.60 3.71 3.90
N ARG A 615 20.75 4.30 3.53
CA ARG A 615 21.55 5.17 4.38
C ARG A 615 20.75 6.35 4.92
N THR A 616 19.97 7.01 4.09
CA THR A 616 19.15 8.17 4.46
C THR A 616 18.08 7.77 5.49
N ILE A 617 17.40 6.65 5.27
CA ILE A 617 16.37 6.14 6.20
C ILE A 617 16.99 5.73 7.53
N MET A 618 18.06 4.92 7.54
CA MET A 618 18.69 4.41 8.76
C MET A 618 19.35 5.53 9.59
N ASN A 619 19.80 6.62 8.97
CA ASN A 619 20.34 7.78 9.68
C ASN A 619 19.26 8.70 10.26
N SER A 620 17.99 8.56 9.88
CA SER A 620 16.90 9.34 10.50
C SER A 620 16.74 8.99 11.98
N THR A 621 16.33 9.93 12.78
CA THR A 621 15.93 9.69 14.17
C THR A 621 14.72 8.79 14.24
N LEU A 622 13.81 8.91 13.29
CA LEU A 622 12.62 8.06 13.16
C LEU A 622 12.96 6.57 13.11
N TYR A 623 13.94 6.15 12.29
CA TYR A 623 14.41 4.76 12.26
C TYR A 623 15.02 4.34 13.60
N GLN A 624 15.68 5.25 14.29
CA GLN A 624 16.40 5.01 15.54
C GLN A 624 15.53 5.10 16.79
N LEU A 625 14.22 5.31 16.68
CA LEU A 625 13.30 5.29 17.83
C LEU A 625 13.27 3.93 18.53
N SER A 626 13.02 3.96 19.82
CA SER A 626 12.71 2.76 20.61
C SER A 626 11.35 2.18 20.21
N SER A 627 11.21 0.88 20.31
CA SER A 627 9.93 0.17 20.21
C SER A 627 9.08 0.25 21.46
N ALA A 628 9.66 0.68 22.60
CA ALA A 628 8.91 0.88 23.82
C ALA A 628 7.88 2.00 23.65
N PRO A 629 6.60 1.72 23.92
CA PRO A 629 5.57 2.73 23.80
C PRO A 629 5.67 3.76 24.94
N ASN A 630 5.13 4.95 24.68
CA ASN A 630 4.82 5.92 25.73
C ASN A 630 3.28 6.02 25.88
N GLU A 631 2.83 6.91 26.77
CA GLU A 631 1.41 7.08 27.09
C GLU A 631 0.54 7.53 25.90
N THR A 632 1.14 8.07 24.83
CA THR A 632 0.41 8.64 23.69
C THR A 632 0.45 7.74 22.46
N ASN A 633 1.41 6.83 22.36
CA ASN A 633 1.66 6.08 21.12
C ASN A 633 1.52 4.55 21.26
N ALA A 634 0.97 4.07 22.39
CA ALA A 634 0.82 2.63 22.61
C ALA A 634 0.01 1.94 21.50
N ALA A 635 -1.05 2.59 21.00
CA ALA A 635 -1.91 2.11 19.93
C ALA A 635 -1.41 2.46 18.51
N ASP A 636 -0.31 3.20 18.37
CA ASP A 636 0.22 3.53 17.05
C ASP A 636 0.99 2.35 16.45
N ASP A 637 0.46 1.82 15.36
CA ASP A 637 1.08 0.80 14.52
C ASP A 637 1.17 1.24 13.03
N VAL A 638 0.90 2.53 12.74
CA VAL A 638 0.80 3.08 11.38
C VAL A 638 1.71 4.28 11.14
N TYR A 639 1.85 5.17 12.14
CA TYR A 639 2.48 6.50 11.95
C TYR A 639 3.92 6.57 12.43
N TYR A 640 4.51 5.44 12.83
CA TYR A 640 5.93 5.31 13.21
C TYR A 640 6.37 6.21 14.38
N SER A 641 5.47 6.59 15.28
CA SER A 641 5.84 7.35 16.49
C SER A 641 6.63 6.52 17.51
N LYS A 642 6.74 5.22 17.28
CA LYS A 642 7.67 4.26 17.87
C LYS A 642 8.17 3.33 16.79
N HIS A 643 9.28 2.62 17.01
CA HIS A 643 9.71 1.57 16.09
C HIS A 643 8.70 0.40 16.12
N ILE A 644 8.24 -0.05 14.96
CA ILE A 644 7.28 -1.16 14.83
C ILE A 644 8.06 -2.47 14.88
N ILE A 645 7.78 -3.29 15.88
CA ILE A 645 8.42 -4.59 16.08
C ILE A 645 8.02 -5.54 14.95
N LYS A 646 8.99 -6.26 14.38
CA LYS A 646 8.74 -7.31 13.39
C LYS A 646 9.41 -8.62 13.77
N ARG A 647 8.79 -9.76 13.45
CA ARG A 647 9.45 -11.06 13.55
C ARG A 647 10.58 -11.16 12.52
N LEU A 648 11.68 -11.81 12.89
CA LEU A 648 12.74 -12.14 11.94
C LEU A 648 12.17 -13.00 10.81
N SER A 649 12.65 -12.81 9.58
CA SER A 649 12.30 -13.71 8.48
C SER A 649 12.85 -15.10 8.75
N ALA A 650 12.28 -16.12 8.11
CA ALA A 650 12.69 -17.52 8.29
C ALA A 650 14.20 -17.73 8.10
N GLU A 651 14.73 -17.09 7.06
CA GLU A 651 16.15 -17.20 6.68
C GLU A 651 17.04 -16.51 7.72
N VAL A 652 16.72 -15.28 8.10
CA VAL A 652 17.48 -14.51 9.11
C VAL A 652 17.44 -15.24 10.45
N MET A 653 16.28 -15.78 10.84
CA MET A 653 16.14 -16.51 12.11
C MET A 653 17.00 -17.80 12.14
N LEU A 654 16.98 -18.57 11.05
CA LEU A 654 17.76 -19.82 10.94
C LEU A 654 19.27 -19.52 10.94
N ASP A 655 19.69 -18.49 10.22
CA ASP A 655 21.09 -18.07 10.16
C ASP A 655 21.56 -17.48 11.49
N ALA A 656 20.71 -16.70 12.19
CA ALA A 656 20.99 -16.18 13.52
C ALA A 656 21.15 -17.31 14.56
N MET A 657 20.28 -18.33 14.54
CA MET A 657 20.44 -19.53 15.38
C MET A 657 21.74 -20.24 15.09
N ALA A 658 22.09 -20.39 13.81
CA ALA A 658 23.35 -21.02 13.39
C ALA A 658 24.59 -20.23 13.86
N GLN A 659 24.52 -18.89 13.79
CA GLN A 659 25.58 -17.97 14.22
C GLN A 659 25.82 -18.08 15.73
N VAL A 660 24.76 -17.99 16.56
CA VAL A 660 24.88 -18.06 18.03
C VAL A 660 25.38 -19.42 18.49
N THR A 661 24.90 -20.50 17.90
CA THR A 661 25.28 -21.88 18.29
C THR A 661 26.59 -22.36 17.67
N GLY A 662 27.15 -21.63 16.70
CA GLY A 662 28.31 -22.05 15.93
C GLY A 662 28.06 -23.35 15.12
N SER A 663 26.79 -23.67 14.86
CA SER A 663 26.36 -24.88 14.17
C SER A 663 25.62 -24.52 12.88
N PRO A 664 26.32 -24.45 11.72
CA PRO A 664 25.70 -24.15 10.43
C PRO A 664 24.61 -25.14 10.05
N THR A 665 23.60 -24.64 9.30
CA THR A 665 22.58 -25.53 8.73
C THR A 665 23.12 -26.15 7.44
N ALA A 666 23.00 -27.49 7.31
CA ALA A 666 23.35 -28.16 6.06
C ALA A 666 22.19 -28.08 5.06
N PHE A 667 22.49 -27.63 3.85
CA PHE A 667 21.53 -27.60 2.75
C PHE A 667 21.99 -28.57 1.65
N GLY A 668 21.12 -29.49 1.25
CA GLY A 668 21.43 -30.48 0.22
C GLY A 668 21.82 -29.81 -1.12
N GLY A 669 23.00 -30.19 -1.65
CA GLY A 669 23.54 -29.64 -2.88
C GLY A 669 24.34 -28.34 -2.74
N TYR A 670 24.52 -27.82 -1.52
CA TYR A 670 25.29 -26.61 -1.23
C TYR A 670 26.51 -26.91 -0.33
N PRO A 671 27.57 -26.10 -0.42
CA PRO A 671 28.73 -26.22 0.45
C PRO A 671 28.38 -26.11 1.93
N ALA A 672 29.15 -26.77 2.79
CA ALA A 672 29.03 -26.61 4.24
C ALA A 672 29.25 -25.15 4.64
N GLY A 673 28.44 -24.66 5.55
CA GLY A 673 28.47 -23.24 6.00
C GLY A 673 27.68 -22.25 5.11
N THR A 674 27.06 -22.71 4.01
CA THR A 674 26.15 -21.86 3.24
C THR A 674 25.01 -21.38 4.14
N ARG A 675 24.77 -20.06 4.16
CA ARG A 675 23.67 -19.45 4.91
C ARG A 675 22.35 -19.54 4.12
N ALA A 676 21.23 -19.52 4.83
CA ALA A 676 19.90 -19.54 4.20
C ALA A 676 19.69 -18.35 3.25
N LEU A 677 20.24 -17.18 3.60
CA LEU A 677 20.21 -15.98 2.77
C LEU A 677 21.07 -16.04 1.49
N GLN A 678 21.96 -17.03 1.39
CA GLN A 678 22.79 -17.28 0.20
C GLN A 678 22.17 -18.30 -0.76
N LEU A 679 21.01 -18.86 -0.40
CA LEU A 679 20.32 -19.84 -1.25
C LEU A 679 19.60 -19.11 -2.40
N PRO A 680 19.98 -19.34 -3.67
CA PRO A 680 19.30 -18.69 -4.79
C PRO A 680 17.93 -19.31 -5.09
N ASP A 681 17.69 -20.53 -4.58
CA ASP A 681 16.51 -21.34 -4.90
C ASP A 681 15.66 -21.64 -3.67
N THR A 682 14.37 -21.35 -3.74
CA THR A 682 13.41 -21.67 -2.69
C THR A 682 12.94 -23.12 -2.72
N GLN A 683 13.30 -23.92 -3.75
CA GLN A 683 12.99 -25.34 -3.83
C GLN A 683 13.92 -26.20 -2.97
N VAL A 684 14.99 -25.62 -2.38
CA VAL A 684 15.85 -26.31 -1.40
C VAL A 684 15.01 -26.69 -0.17
N LYS A 685 14.95 -27.99 0.13
CA LYS A 685 14.13 -28.51 1.23
C LYS A 685 14.64 -28.02 2.58
N SER A 686 13.75 -27.47 3.37
CA SER A 686 13.97 -27.09 4.75
C SER A 686 12.62 -26.90 5.44
N ASP A 687 12.31 -27.79 6.37
CA ASP A 687 11.05 -27.75 7.12
C ASP A 687 10.95 -26.47 7.97
N PHE A 688 12.09 -26.02 8.50
CA PHE A 688 12.14 -24.76 9.24
C PHE A 688 11.76 -23.57 8.35
N LEU A 689 12.44 -23.39 7.20
CA LEU A 689 12.18 -22.27 6.29
C LEU A 689 10.74 -22.28 5.75
N ALA A 690 10.21 -23.47 5.44
CA ALA A 690 8.82 -23.61 4.98
C ALA A 690 7.82 -23.24 6.09
N SER A 691 8.03 -23.73 7.31
CA SER A 691 7.16 -23.47 8.46
C SER A 691 7.15 -21.99 8.87
N PHE A 692 8.29 -21.28 8.71
CA PHE A 692 8.44 -19.88 9.11
C PHE A 692 8.14 -18.86 8.00
N GLY A 693 7.59 -19.32 6.86
CA GLY A 693 7.03 -18.44 5.84
C GLY A 693 8.03 -17.98 4.78
N ARG A 694 9.05 -18.80 4.44
CA ARG A 694 9.84 -18.59 3.23
C ARG A 694 8.91 -18.61 2.01
N PRO A 695 8.89 -17.57 1.15
CA PRO A 695 7.99 -17.52 0.00
C PRO A 695 8.36 -18.59 -1.03
N PRO A 696 7.37 -19.24 -1.67
CA PRO A 696 7.62 -20.21 -2.74
C PRO A 696 8.02 -19.56 -4.08
N ARG A 697 8.02 -18.24 -4.19
CA ARG A 697 8.31 -17.44 -5.39
C ARG A 697 7.43 -17.81 -6.57
N ILE A 698 6.11 -17.79 -6.34
CA ILE A 698 5.07 -18.03 -7.35
C ILE A 698 4.46 -16.71 -7.83
N LEU A 699 4.22 -15.79 -6.89
CA LEU A 699 3.58 -14.51 -7.12
C LEU A 699 4.49 -13.37 -6.69
N CYS A 700 4.45 -12.28 -7.45
CA CYS A 700 5.10 -11.02 -7.07
C CYS A 700 4.19 -10.25 -6.10
N ASP A 701 3.86 -10.86 -4.96
CA ASP A 701 2.94 -10.31 -3.96
C ASP A 701 3.61 -10.27 -2.60
N ALA A 702 3.53 -9.11 -1.92
CA ALA A 702 4.08 -8.95 -0.58
C ALA A 702 3.49 -9.97 0.43
N ALA A 703 2.24 -10.39 0.22
CA ALA A 703 1.56 -11.38 1.05
C ALA A 703 2.09 -12.82 0.85
N GLU A 704 2.93 -13.11 -0.18
CA GLU A 704 3.51 -14.43 -0.36
C GLU A 704 4.48 -14.81 0.78
N ARG A 705 5.09 -13.81 1.42
CA ARG A 705 5.89 -13.98 2.64
C ARG A 705 5.01 -13.78 3.87
N SER A 706 4.56 -14.87 4.49
CA SER A 706 3.76 -14.79 5.71
C SER A 706 4.62 -14.44 6.91
N SER A 707 4.25 -13.38 7.62
CA SER A 707 4.82 -12.98 8.92
C SER A 707 3.96 -13.39 10.11
N ASP A 708 2.75 -13.90 9.86
CA ASP A 708 1.79 -14.22 10.91
C ASP A 708 2.28 -15.38 11.79
N PRO A 709 2.23 -15.25 13.11
CA PRO A 709 2.62 -16.30 14.02
C PRO A 709 1.59 -17.45 13.99
N THR A 710 2.09 -18.69 13.96
CA THR A 710 1.27 -19.90 14.00
C THR A 710 1.65 -20.79 15.18
N ILE A 711 0.70 -21.62 15.63
CA ILE A 711 0.97 -22.64 16.67
C ILE A 711 2.08 -23.60 16.24
N SER A 712 2.10 -23.98 14.95
CA SER A 712 3.14 -24.86 14.39
C SER A 712 4.53 -24.25 14.51
N GLN A 713 4.68 -22.95 14.30
CA GLN A 713 5.96 -22.24 14.48
C GLN A 713 6.40 -22.25 15.95
N ALA A 714 5.48 -21.96 16.87
CA ALA A 714 5.78 -21.99 18.29
C ALA A 714 6.25 -23.40 18.74
N LEU A 715 5.54 -24.45 18.32
CA LEU A 715 5.92 -25.83 18.60
C LEU A 715 7.28 -26.20 17.97
N HIS A 716 7.57 -25.73 16.77
CA HIS A 716 8.84 -25.96 16.10
C HIS A 716 10.02 -25.30 16.83
N VAL A 717 9.83 -24.08 17.35
CA VAL A 717 10.85 -23.38 18.15
C VAL A 717 11.07 -24.09 19.49
N ILE A 718 9.99 -24.50 20.17
CA ILE A 718 10.07 -25.06 21.52
C ILE A 718 10.58 -26.51 21.50
N ASN A 719 10.09 -27.36 20.59
CA ASN A 719 10.33 -28.79 20.59
C ASN A 719 11.03 -29.32 19.31
N GLY A 720 11.31 -28.44 18.33
CA GLY A 720 11.83 -28.85 17.04
C GLY A 720 13.29 -29.33 17.09
N ASP A 721 13.60 -30.32 16.27
CA ASP A 721 14.93 -30.86 16.10
C ASP A 721 15.96 -29.80 15.66
N THR A 722 15.53 -28.76 14.94
CA THR A 722 16.46 -27.78 14.36
C THR A 722 17.31 -27.10 15.42
N LEU A 723 16.68 -26.57 16.47
CA LEU A 723 17.39 -25.86 17.54
C LEU A 723 18.14 -26.86 18.46
N ASN A 724 17.51 -27.96 18.87
CA ASN A 724 18.10 -28.93 19.75
C ASN A 724 19.38 -29.57 19.17
N LYS A 725 19.40 -29.91 17.86
CA LYS A 725 20.60 -30.41 17.18
C LYS A 725 21.72 -29.37 17.11
N LYS A 726 21.39 -28.10 16.97
CA LYS A 726 22.38 -27.01 16.98
C LYS A 726 22.99 -26.81 18.37
N LEU A 727 22.21 -26.87 19.43
CA LEU A 727 22.67 -26.71 20.80
C LEU A 727 23.61 -27.87 21.22
N SER A 728 23.27 -29.09 20.88
CA SER A 728 24.05 -30.30 21.21
C SER A 728 25.22 -30.59 20.26
N ALA A 729 25.46 -29.70 19.26
CA ALA A 729 26.56 -29.95 18.29
C ALA A 729 27.92 -30.10 18.95
N PRO A 730 28.70 -31.16 18.59
CA PRO A 730 29.97 -31.46 19.25
C PRO A 730 31.10 -30.47 18.92
N ASP A 731 30.94 -29.71 17.87
CA ASP A 731 31.83 -28.67 17.36
C ASP A 731 31.25 -27.28 17.48
N GLY A 732 30.04 -27.13 18.08
CA GLY A 732 29.38 -25.89 18.29
C GLY A 732 29.96 -24.98 19.40
N THR A 733 29.46 -23.76 19.53
CA THR A 733 29.93 -22.76 20.49
C THR A 733 29.91 -23.29 21.94
N ILE A 734 28.89 -24.06 22.34
CA ILE A 734 28.78 -24.58 23.71
C ILE A 734 29.87 -25.59 24.00
N ALA A 735 30.15 -26.49 23.05
CA ALA A 735 31.27 -27.44 23.17
C ALA A 735 32.64 -26.73 23.23
N LEU A 736 32.80 -25.62 22.49
CA LEU A 736 34.01 -24.80 22.50
C LEU A 736 34.25 -24.13 23.86
N PHE A 737 33.20 -23.65 24.55
CA PHE A 737 33.33 -23.09 25.89
C PHE A 737 34.01 -24.05 26.88
N SER A 738 33.65 -25.32 26.81
CA SER A 738 34.26 -26.36 27.66
C SER A 738 35.73 -26.62 27.28
N LYS A 739 36.06 -26.62 25.99
CA LYS A 739 37.43 -26.81 25.49
C LYS A 739 38.36 -25.63 25.87
N LEU A 740 37.84 -24.40 25.85
CA LEU A 740 38.62 -23.19 26.16
C LEU A 740 38.72 -22.90 27.66
N GLY A 741 38.02 -23.64 28.53
CA GLY A 741 38.04 -23.42 29.99
C GLY A 741 37.54 -22.05 30.41
N LEU A 742 36.57 -21.47 29.69
CA LEU A 742 36.05 -20.13 30.00
C LEU A 742 35.33 -20.11 31.36
N SER A 743 35.46 -18.98 32.08
CA SER A 743 34.71 -18.78 33.31
C SER A 743 33.20 -18.61 32.99
N ASP A 744 32.35 -19.00 33.96
CA ASP A 744 30.90 -18.93 33.81
C ASP A 744 30.43 -17.51 33.42
N ARG A 745 31.05 -16.48 34.00
CA ARG A 745 30.74 -15.07 33.67
C ARG A 745 31.05 -14.73 32.22
N ARG A 746 32.22 -15.18 31.70
CA ARG A 746 32.61 -14.96 30.29
C ARG A 746 31.69 -15.72 29.32
N ILE A 747 31.21 -16.90 29.70
CA ILE A 747 30.25 -17.66 28.91
C ILE A 747 28.94 -16.89 28.81
N LEU A 748 28.40 -16.41 29.92
CA LEU A 748 27.17 -15.65 29.91
C LEU A 748 27.31 -14.34 29.11
N ASP A 749 28.37 -13.58 29.31
CA ASP A 749 28.62 -12.36 28.55
C ASP A 749 28.63 -12.67 27.04
N HIS A 750 29.33 -13.72 26.61
CA HIS A 750 29.39 -14.12 25.20
C HIS A 750 28.04 -14.53 24.64
N ILE A 751 27.24 -15.31 25.37
CA ILE A 751 25.92 -15.76 24.93
C ILE A 751 24.99 -14.56 24.75
N PHE A 752 24.96 -13.62 25.70
CA PHE A 752 24.14 -12.41 25.60
C PHE A 752 24.59 -11.48 24.49
N LEU A 753 25.89 -11.25 24.36
CA LEU A 753 26.43 -10.42 23.26
C LEU A 753 26.09 -11.01 21.90
N SER A 754 26.19 -12.34 21.74
CA SER A 754 25.91 -13.02 20.47
C SER A 754 24.40 -13.08 20.15
N ALA A 755 23.54 -13.34 21.16
CA ALA A 755 22.11 -13.51 20.96
C ALA A 755 21.32 -12.19 20.97
N TYR A 756 21.65 -11.29 21.90
CA TYR A 756 20.88 -10.06 22.19
C TYR A 756 21.65 -8.79 21.90
N SER A 757 22.93 -8.89 21.55
CA SER A 757 23.83 -7.74 21.27
C SER A 757 23.97 -6.79 22.47
N ARG A 758 23.81 -7.32 23.68
CA ARG A 758 23.97 -6.60 24.94
C ARG A 758 24.56 -7.51 26.03
N TYR A 759 25.07 -6.92 27.08
CA TYR A 759 25.40 -7.68 28.28
C TYR A 759 24.16 -8.12 29.04
N PRO A 760 24.24 -9.22 29.84
CA PRO A 760 23.16 -9.59 30.75
C PRO A 760 22.95 -8.50 31.79
N THR A 761 21.70 -8.25 32.17
CA THR A 761 21.38 -7.47 33.38
C THR A 761 21.89 -8.19 34.61
N ASP A 762 22.02 -7.49 35.74
CA ASP A 762 22.48 -8.11 37.00
C ASP A 762 21.53 -9.26 37.43
N ALA A 763 20.23 -9.09 37.30
CA ALA A 763 19.24 -10.10 37.62
C ALA A 763 19.36 -11.36 36.72
N GLU A 764 19.55 -11.19 35.40
CA GLU A 764 19.77 -12.28 34.47
C GLU A 764 21.08 -13.01 34.79
N ARG A 765 22.15 -12.26 35.03
CA ARG A 765 23.48 -12.77 35.39
C ARG A 765 23.41 -13.61 36.67
N ASP A 766 22.86 -13.06 37.76
CA ASP A 766 22.79 -13.72 39.05
C ASP A 766 21.95 -15.02 38.98
N THR A 767 20.82 -14.98 38.25
CA THR A 767 19.96 -16.15 38.06
C THR A 767 20.71 -17.26 37.33
N MET A 768 21.39 -16.95 36.25
CA MET A 768 22.10 -17.93 35.43
C MET A 768 23.37 -18.44 36.11
N LEU A 769 24.14 -17.59 36.82
CA LEU A 769 25.28 -18.02 37.64
C LEU A 769 24.83 -18.97 38.73
N ALA A 770 23.74 -18.71 39.43
CA ALA A 770 23.19 -19.59 40.44
C ALA A 770 22.79 -20.97 39.88
N ALA A 771 22.27 -21.00 38.63
CA ALA A 771 21.96 -22.26 37.95
C ALA A 771 23.26 -23.08 37.63
N LEU A 772 24.31 -22.42 37.15
CA LEU A 772 25.60 -23.05 36.89
C LEU A 772 26.30 -23.55 38.17
N GLU A 773 26.22 -22.81 39.28
CA GLU A 773 26.74 -23.20 40.57
C GLU A 773 26.11 -24.51 41.10
N LYS A 774 24.77 -24.68 40.87
CA LYS A 774 24.10 -25.95 41.21
C LYS A 774 24.69 -27.17 40.47
N THR A 775 25.22 -27.02 39.30
CA THR A 775 25.83 -28.14 38.56
C THR A 775 27.09 -28.66 39.20
N ARG A 776 27.79 -27.84 39.98
CA ARG A 776 28.98 -28.24 40.76
C ARG A 776 28.63 -29.15 41.94
N LEU A 777 27.38 -29.06 42.40
CA LEU A 777 26.86 -29.86 43.53
C LEU A 777 26.33 -31.23 43.09
N VAL A 778 26.33 -31.54 41.79
CA VAL A 778 25.88 -32.83 41.25
C VAL A 778 26.76 -33.94 41.81
N LYS A 779 26.12 -34.94 42.47
CA LYS A 779 26.82 -36.13 43.00
C LYS A 779 27.30 -37.03 41.84
N GLY A 780 28.55 -37.52 41.89
CA GLY A 780 29.09 -38.42 40.88
C GLY A 780 30.51 -38.05 40.42
N THR A 781 30.86 -38.49 39.21
CA THR A 781 32.16 -38.23 38.59
C THR A 781 32.32 -36.82 38.11
N ASP A 782 33.56 -36.39 37.81
CA ASP A 782 33.81 -35.11 37.16
C ASP A 782 33.16 -35.01 35.77
N GLU A 783 32.99 -36.14 35.11
CA GLU A 783 32.28 -36.26 33.87
C GLU A 783 30.79 -35.91 34.05
N ALA A 784 30.13 -36.50 35.08
CA ALA A 784 28.73 -36.17 35.38
C ALA A 784 28.53 -34.70 35.70
N ARG A 785 29.48 -34.03 36.38
CA ARG A 785 29.43 -32.58 36.64
C ARG A 785 29.66 -31.76 35.37
N ARG A 786 30.56 -32.19 34.46
CA ARG A 786 30.76 -31.53 33.15
C ARG A 786 29.53 -31.65 32.28
N ASP A 787 28.87 -32.79 32.25
CA ASP A 787 27.65 -33.02 31.46
C ASP A 787 26.49 -32.16 32.01
N ALA A 788 26.32 -32.14 33.34
CA ALA A 788 25.30 -31.28 33.96
C ALA A 788 25.53 -29.79 33.66
N ARG A 789 26.78 -29.33 33.67
CA ARG A 789 27.14 -27.96 33.33
C ARG A 789 26.86 -27.65 31.84
N ARG A 790 27.22 -28.58 30.95
CA ARG A 790 26.92 -28.45 29.52
C ARG A 790 25.43 -28.33 29.28
N GLN A 791 24.63 -29.24 29.88
CA GLN A 791 23.18 -29.22 29.77
C GLN A 791 22.60 -27.90 30.28
N ALA A 792 23.05 -27.38 31.41
CA ALA A 792 22.61 -26.09 31.93
C ALA A 792 22.93 -24.94 30.96
N ILE A 793 24.07 -24.97 30.27
CA ILE A 793 24.40 -23.96 29.25
C ILE A 793 23.50 -24.13 28.01
N GLU A 794 23.24 -25.36 27.56
CA GLU A 794 22.31 -25.64 26.47
C GLU A 794 20.92 -25.13 26.78
N ASP A 795 20.41 -25.36 27.99
CA ASP A 795 19.11 -24.88 28.47
C ASP A 795 19.03 -23.32 28.50
N MET A 796 20.12 -22.66 28.93
CA MET A 796 20.20 -21.20 28.92
C MET A 796 20.17 -20.64 27.50
N VAL A 797 20.97 -21.19 26.59
CA VAL A 797 20.99 -20.75 25.18
C VAL A 797 19.64 -21.05 24.53
N TRP A 798 19.02 -22.20 24.82
CA TRP A 798 17.66 -22.50 24.38
C TRP A 798 16.66 -21.43 24.84
N ALA A 799 16.68 -21.08 26.14
CA ALA A 799 15.78 -20.06 26.69
C ALA A 799 15.96 -18.69 26.02
N LEU A 800 17.19 -18.30 25.71
CA LEU A 800 17.46 -17.05 25.00
C LEU A 800 16.99 -17.12 23.54
N LEU A 801 17.27 -18.18 22.81
CA LEU A 801 16.91 -18.30 21.39
C LEU A 801 15.42 -18.50 21.14
N THR A 802 14.65 -18.89 22.16
CA THR A 802 13.19 -19.02 22.10
C THR A 802 12.45 -17.79 22.62
N ASN A 803 13.16 -16.82 23.17
CA ASN A 803 12.58 -15.59 23.72
C ASN A 803 12.22 -14.58 22.61
N LYS A 804 11.22 -13.71 22.90
CA LYS A 804 10.81 -12.64 21.99
C LYS A 804 11.95 -11.69 21.61
N GLU A 805 12.86 -11.39 22.52
CA GLU A 805 14.01 -10.52 22.27
C GLU A 805 14.92 -11.07 21.17
N PHE A 806 15.04 -12.40 21.03
CA PHE A 806 15.78 -13.03 19.92
C PHE A 806 14.95 -13.10 18.64
N LEU A 807 13.70 -13.55 18.75
CA LEU A 807 12.86 -13.88 17.60
C LEU A 807 12.35 -12.65 16.83
N PHE A 808 12.43 -11.47 17.43
CA PHE A 808 11.92 -10.22 16.86
C PHE A 808 13.04 -9.18 16.72
N ASN A 809 12.88 -8.32 15.71
CA ASN A 809 13.63 -7.09 15.56
C ASN A 809 12.81 -5.95 16.19
N HIS A 810 13.40 -5.24 17.13
CA HIS A 810 12.71 -4.24 17.98
C HIS A 810 13.50 -2.93 18.11
#